data_ab9672549dabbb0a7540859f61287d68
#
_entry.id   ab9672549dabbb0a7540859f61287d68
#
_cell.length_a   1.000
_cell.length_b   1.000
_cell.length_c   1.000
_cell.angle_alpha   90.00
_cell.angle_beta   90.00
_cell.angle_gamma   90.00
#
_symmetry.space_group_name_H-M   'P 1'
#
loop_
_entity.id
_entity.type
_entity.pdbx_description
1 polymer ?
#
loop_
_entity_poly.entity_id
_entity_poly.type
_entity_poly.pdbx_seq_one_letter_code
_entity_poly.pdbx_strand_id
1 'polypeptide(L)'
;VIFIKREFEAYLDELASITILLPTERHHGESTHFTLLFQEERHQLQIIERNQLADYVKYRCETKIPILIGSKYMVEDEHGRKTDLQIGAVIRTEAFDEAYYYDGEDLGTTYYPGETVFTLWAPTATAVKIKLNAPDSNELIYYSLIREEKGIWRITVQGDLEGFLYTYLVCVNLVWREAVDPYATAVTINSEAGVIISKEKINLPKIPLPPFRRPTDAIIYELHIRDFSSHPKSGMNQKGKYAAFSEQPAYSSEVGITGLPYIQELGVTHVELLPVNDYGGVDEAEPEKAYNWGYNPLLFNVPEGSYALDANDPYSRILELKQLITTFHQHELRVIIDVVYNHVYVREDSAFEKIVPGYYFRHDVHGMPSNGTGVGNDIASERKMVHKFILDSIKHWLTEYDVDGFRFDLMGILDIQTMNAIKSLVDTHKPGAILLGEGWELNTPLQTDRKAMIINAKKMPGIAFFNDMVRDSIKGSTFNLFDRGFSLGNTHKTQALKQSLSGSINFDPHFKGLFLEPTQSVNYVESHDNHTMWDKMALCVSHEDEKIRQSRQMLATSIILLAQGIPFLHAGQEFFRTKKGEENSYKSPDSVNWFDWERKQKYSNEVEYFKGLIQLRKSHGAFRFSTSLEIKKHLTFPIEKGHLLMCRLNDVKSYGKWNQLLVIFHNGLQTETVALPNDSEWDVLVYEAKVSFNAVQKVKKEIMVGPISTVVLGQY
;
A
#
# COMPACT_ATOMS: atom_id res chain seq x y z
N VAL A 1 28.90 13.57 -13.89
CA VAL A 1 28.37 12.96 -15.14
C VAL A 1 29.54 12.85 -16.11
N ILE A 2 29.99 11.63 -16.42
CA ILE A 2 31.00 11.40 -17.45
C ILE A 2 30.26 11.53 -18.78
N PHE A 3 30.53 12.60 -19.54
CA PHE A 3 30.02 12.75 -20.90
C PHE A 3 30.84 11.84 -21.85
N ILE A 4 30.17 10.79 -22.36
CA ILE A 4 30.75 9.94 -23.42
C ILE A 4 30.54 10.70 -24.72
N LYS A 5 31.64 11.14 -25.33
CA LYS A 5 31.61 11.83 -26.65
C LYS A 5 31.41 10.78 -27.73
N ARG A 6 30.22 10.75 -28.34
CA ARG A 6 29.89 9.95 -29.51
C ARG A 6 29.97 10.80 -30.78
N GLU A 7 30.37 10.21 -31.85
CA GLU A 7 30.39 10.89 -33.16
C GLU A 7 29.00 10.97 -33.78
N PHE A 8 28.16 9.98 -33.50
CA PHE A 8 26.73 9.90 -33.78
C PHE A 8 26.10 8.93 -32.81
N GLU A 9 24.76 8.87 -32.77
CA GLU A 9 24.03 8.01 -31.85
C GLU A 9 23.43 6.82 -32.58
N ALA A 10 23.43 5.64 -31.96
CA ALA A 10 22.76 4.44 -32.43
C ALA A 10 22.05 3.74 -31.28
N TYR A 11 20.76 3.44 -31.44
CA TYR A 11 19.89 2.87 -30.43
C TYR A 11 19.21 1.61 -30.93
N LEU A 12 19.18 0.57 -30.11
CA LEU A 12 18.41 -0.63 -30.34
C LEU A 12 16.98 -0.40 -29.83
N ASP A 13 16.01 -0.26 -30.71
CA ASP A 13 14.63 0.05 -30.38
C ASP A 13 13.71 -1.18 -30.38
N GLU A 14 14.06 -2.21 -31.19
CA GLU A 14 13.46 -3.54 -31.18
C GLU A 14 14.59 -4.56 -31.34
N LEU A 15 14.33 -5.86 -31.15
CA LEU A 15 15.38 -6.91 -31.21
C LEU A 15 16.18 -6.94 -32.54
N ALA A 16 15.62 -6.38 -33.63
CA ALA A 16 16.25 -6.29 -34.92
C ALA A 16 16.25 -4.88 -35.52
N SER A 17 15.67 -3.87 -34.85
CA SER A 17 15.52 -2.51 -35.36
C SER A 17 16.45 -1.54 -34.63
N ILE A 18 17.24 -0.81 -35.39
CA ILE A 18 18.24 0.15 -34.88
C ILE A 18 17.91 1.53 -35.42
N THR A 19 17.75 2.51 -34.53
CA THR A 19 17.67 3.93 -34.89
C THR A 19 19.09 4.54 -34.84
N ILE A 20 19.49 5.22 -35.92
CA ILE A 20 20.76 5.92 -36.00
C ILE A 20 20.46 7.40 -36.22
N LEU A 21 21.10 8.28 -35.44
CA LEU A 21 21.00 9.74 -35.54
C LEU A 21 22.37 10.30 -35.98
N LEU A 22 22.50 10.70 -37.26
CA LEU A 22 23.68 11.35 -37.78
C LEU A 22 23.55 12.86 -37.70
N PRO A 23 24.48 13.60 -37.04
CA PRO A 23 24.48 15.06 -37.02
C PRO A 23 24.61 15.67 -38.41
N THR A 24 23.77 16.67 -38.72
CA THR A 24 23.80 17.38 -40.02
C THR A 24 25.07 18.19 -40.26
N GLU A 25 25.78 18.58 -39.22
CA GLU A 25 27.07 19.26 -39.26
C GLU A 25 28.17 18.42 -39.91
N ARG A 26 27.96 17.11 -39.99
CA ARG A 26 28.93 16.14 -40.56
C ARG A 26 28.35 15.49 -41.80
N HIS A 27 28.96 15.74 -42.96
CA HIS A 27 28.51 15.19 -44.25
C HIS A 27 27.01 15.37 -44.50
N HIS A 28 26.42 16.50 -44.02
CA HIS A 28 25.01 16.81 -44.11
C HIS A 28 24.10 15.75 -43.48
N GLY A 29 24.63 14.90 -42.56
CA GLY A 29 23.92 13.78 -41.97
C GLY A 29 23.67 12.62 -42.95
N GLU A 30 24.39 12.55 -44.05
CA GLU A 30 24.21 11.53 -45.09
C GLU A 30 25.10 10.32 -44.86
N SER A 31 24.55 9.14 -45.08
CA SER A 31 25.23 7.86 -45.19
C SER A 31 24.40 6.90 -46.04
N THR A 32 25.07 6.24 -47.00
CA THR A 32 24.45 5.29 -47.92
C THR A 32 24.33 3.89 -47.31
N HIS A 33 25.16 3.58 -46.33
CA HIS A 33 25.13 2.30 -45.62
C HIS A 33 25.69 2.41 -44.19
N PHE A 34 25.27 1.48 -43.36
CA PHE A 34 25.79 1.26 -41.99
C PHE A 34 26.21 -0.19 -41.83
N THR A 35 27.23 -0.41 -41.02
CA THR A 35 27.76 -1.74 -40.70
C THR A 35 27.68 -1.96 -39.18
N LEU A 36 27.03 -3.02 -38.74
CA LEU A 36 27.05 -3.49 -37.36
C LEU A 36 28.30 -4.35 -37.16
N LEU A 37 29.08 -4.03 -36.15
CA LEU A 37 30.32 -4.72 -35.79
C LEU A 37 30.10 -5.48 -34.49
N PHE A 38 30.39 -6.78 -34.52
CA PHE A 38 30.36 -7.63 -33.33
C PHE A 38 31.58 -8.55 -33.30
N GLN A 39 32.44 -8.39 -32.33
CA GLN A 39 33.76 -9.05 -32.29
C GLN A 39 34.54 -8.73 -33.57
N GLU A 40 34.89 -9.74 -34.37
CA GLU A 40 35.58 -9.59 -35.67
C GLU A 40 34.62 -9.60 -36.87
N GLU A 41 33.30 -9.82 -36.61
CA GLU A 41 32.31 -9.91 -37.68
C GLU A 41 31.76 -8.53 -38.07
N ARG A 42 31.42 -8.40 -39.36
CA ARG A 42 30.85 -7.18 -39.96
C ARG A 42 29.56 -7.52 -40.68
N HIS A 43 28.44 -6.91 -40.26
CA HIS A 43 27.12 -7.17 -40.81
C HIS A 43 26.52 -5.87 -41.35
N GLN A 44 26.22 -5.83 -42.65
CA GLN A 44 25.57 -4.67 -43.23
C GLN A 44 24.15 -4.51 -42.75
N LEU A 45 23.79 -3.32 -42.29
CA LEU A 45 22.44 -2.96 -41.91
C LEU A 45 21.63 -2.56 -43.13
N GLN A 46 20.37 -2.96 -43.18
CA GLN A 46 19.41 -2.53 -44.18
C GLN A 46 18.75 -1.22 -43.77
N ILE A 47 18.93 -0.14 -44.51
CA ILE A 47 18.20 1.12 -44.27
C ILE A 47 16.75 0.95 -44.73
N ILE A 48 15.81 1.10 -43.82
CA ILE A 48 14.35 0.97 -44.04
C ILE A 48 13.72 2.35 -44.26
N GLU A 49 14.18 3.34 -43.47
CA GLU A 49 13.59 4.67 -43.47
C GLU A 49 14.65 5.74 -43.17
N ARG A 50 14.49 6.91 -43.80
CA ARG A 50 15.34 8.08 -43.59
C ARG A 50 14.45 9.31 -43.40
N ASN A 51 14.64 10.04 -42.30
CA ASN A 51 13.89 11.24 -41.96
C ASN A 51 14.81 12.39 -41.60
N GLN A 52 14.63 13.55 -42.24
CA GLN A 52 15.34 14.77 -41.91
C GLN A 52 14.77 15.40 -40.67
N LEU A 53 15.60 15.65 -39.66
CA LEU A 53 15.28 16.45 -38.46
C LEU A 53 16.07 17.76 -38.51
N ALA A 54 15.89 18.66 -37.56
CA ALA A 54 16.57 19.95 -37.54
C ALA A 54 18.10 19.79 -37.49
N ASP A 55 18.62 19.03 -36.54
CA ASP A 55 20.06 18.89 -36.28
C ASP A 55 20.62 17.52 -36.65
N TYR A 56 19.76 16.58 -37.05
CA TYR A 56 20.12 15.19 -37.34
C TYR A 56 19.36 14.65 -38.55
N VAL A 57 19.93 13.64 -39.17
CA VAL A 57 19.18 12.72 -40.04
C VAL A 57 18.96 11.44 -39.27
N LYS A 58 17.69 11.07 -39.10
CA LYS A 58 17.27 9.83 -38.46
C LYS A 58 17.16 8.72 -39.49
N TYR A 59 17.89 7.64 -39.28
CA TYR A 59 17.78 6.40 -40.04
C TYR A 59 17.16 5.32 -39.18
N ARG A 60 16.23 4.58 -39.72
CA ARG A 60 15.76 3.31 -39.16
C ARG A 60 16.36 2.19 -40.00
N CYS A 61 17.14 1.36 -39.33
CA CYS A 61 17.85 0.26 -39.95
C CYS A 61 17.41 -1.07 -39.37
N GLU A 62 17.48 -2.15 -40.16
CA GLU A 62 17.25 -3.51 -39.69
C GLU A 62 18.51 -4.36 -39.84
N THR A 63 18.69 -5.26 -38.87
CA THR A 63 19.73 -6.28 -38.87
C THR A 63 19.15 -7.66 -39.17
N LYS A 64 19.93 -8.49 -39.91
CA LYS A 64 19.56 -9.88 -40.20
C LYS A 64 20.05 -10.87 -39.16
N ILE A 65 20.95 -10.44 -38.27
CA ILE A 65 21.45 -11.26 -37.17
C ILE A 65 20.71 -10.92 -35.89
N PRO A 66 20.41 -11.91 -35.01
CA PRO A 66 19.84 -11.62 -33.70
C PRO A 66 20.84 -10.84 -32.83
N ILE A 67 20.41 -9.75 -32.25
CA ILE A 67 21.22 -8.98 -31.30
C ILE A 67 21.10 -9.58 -29.91
N LEU A 68 22.24 -10.00 -29.36
CA LEU A 68 22.34 -10.42 -27.97
C LEU A 68 22.48 -9.17 -27.08
N ILE A 69 21.35 -8.76 -26.45
CA ILE A 69 21.33 -7.59 -25.54
C ILE A 69 22.35 -7.79 -24.42
N GLY A 70 23.07 -6.73 -24.06
CA GLY A 70 24.14 -6.77 -23.06
C GLY A 70 25.50 -7.19 -23.62
N SER A 71 25.59 -7.44 -24.91
CA SER A 71 26.88 -7.57 -25.63
C SER A 71 27.32 -6.24 -26.22
N LYS A 72 28.63 -6.11 -26.48
CA LYS A 72 29.23 -4.89 -27.05
C LYS A 72 29.16 -4.91 -28.55
N TYR A 73 28.28 -4.11 -29.12
CA TYR A 73 28.17 -3.87 -30.55
C TYR A 73 28.63 -2.45 -30.88
N MET A 74 29.21 -2.26 -32.07
CA MET A 74 29.51 -0.96 -32.63
C MET A 74 28.76 -0.79 -33.95
N VAL A 75 28.38 0.44 -34.27
CA VAL A 75 27.84 0.81 -35.59
C VAL A 75 28.86 1.70 -36.28
N GLU A 76 29.18 1.36 -37.54
CA GLU A 76 30.10 2.12 -38.39
C GLU A 76 29.34 2.67 -39.61
N ASP A 77 29.54 3.96 -39.94
CA ASP A 77 28.98 4.58 -41.12
C ASP A 77 29.89 4.43 -42.34
N GLU A 78 29.48 4.91 -43.52
CA GLU A 78 30.26 4.81 -44.78
C GLU A 78 31.59 5.54 -44.72
N HIS A 79 31.76 6.51 -43.81
CA HIS A 79 32.98 7.29 -43.64
C HIS A 79 33.93 6.69 -42.59
N GLY A 80 33.65 5.50 -42.09
CA GLY A 80 34.44 4.78 -41.08
C GLY A 80 34.31 5.30 -39.66
N ARG A 81 33.35 6.19 -39.36
CA ARG A 81 33.05 6.66 -38.01
C ARG A 81 32.31 5.59 -37.24
N LYS A 82 32.58 5.47 -35.96
CA LYS A 82 32.01 4.41 -35.09
C LYS A 82 31.35 4.98 -33.87
N THR A 83 30.24 4.35 -33.46
CA THR A 83 29.59 4.57 -32.19
C THR A 83 29.17 3.23 -31.55
N ASP A 84 28.98 3.20 -30.25
CA ASP A 84 28.41 2.03 -29.58
C ASP A 84 26.90 1.91 -29.88
N LEU A 85 26.39 0.67 -30.01
CA LEU A 85 24.97 0.41 -30.08
C LEU A 85 24.40 0.47 -28.65
N GLN A 86 23.65 1.52 -28.41
CA GLN A 86 23.03 1.77 -27.10
C GLN A 86 21.72 1.00 -26.99
N ILE A 87 21.38 0.64 -25.75
CA ILE A 87 20.03 0.16 -25.41
C ILE A 87 19.06 1.34 -25.50
N GLY A 88 18.07 1.21 -26.36
CA GLY A 88 16.99 2.17 -26.59
C GLY A 88 15.63 1.67 -26.11
N ALA A 89 14.63 1.79 -26.97
CA ALA A 89 13.25 1.42 -26.64
C ALA A 89 13.00 -0.10 -26.49
N VAL A 90 13.94 -0.92 -26.96
CA VAL A 90 13.82 -2.40 -26.94
C VAL A 90 13.43 -2.97 -25.57
N ILE A 91 13.92 -2.39 -24.49
CA ILE A 91 13.61 -2.84 -23.11
C ILE A 91 12.15 -2.70 -22.74
N ARG A 92 11.36 -1.94 -23.49
CA ARG A 92 9.93 -1.70 -23.27
C ARG A 92 9.04 -2.58 -24.15
N THR A 93 9.64 -3.45 -24.97
CA THR A 93 8.90 -4.35 -25.86
C THR A 93 8.53 -5.65 -25.18
N GLU A 94 7.42 -6.25 -25.60
CA GLU A 94 6.99 -7.58 -25.15
C GLU A 94 8.03 -8.66 -25.50
N ALA A 95 8.68 -8.52 -26.66
CA ALA A 95 9.75 -9.43 -27.08
C ALA A 95 10.95 -9.43 -26.11
N PHE A 96 11.30 -8.28 -25.54
CA PHE A 96 12.33 -8.20 -24.51
C PHE A 96 11.87 -8.90 -23.23
N ASP A 97 10.65 -8.64 -22.77
CA ASP A 97 10.08 -9.29 -21.58
C ASP A 97 10.07 -10.81 -21.69
N GLU A 98 9.67 -11.35 -22.86
CA GLU A 98 9.68 -12.79 -23.11
C GLU A 98 11.11 -13.36 -23.13
N ALA A 99 12.02 -12.66 -23.79
CA ALA A 99 13.40 -13.15 -23.96
C ALA A 99 14.18 -13.17 -22.64
N TYR A 100 13.96 -12.17 -21.77
CA TYR A 100 14.77 -11.96 -20.57
C TYR A 100 14.03 -12.22 -19.24
N TYR A 101 12.83 -12.73 -19.29
CA TYR A 101 12.13 -13.18 -18.08
C TYR A 101 12.90 -14.31 -17.40
N TYR A 102 13.15 -14.15 -16.12
CA TYR A 102 13.79 -15.11 -15.25
C TYR A 102 12.85 -15.49 -14.10
N ASP A 103 12.59 -16.78 -13.95
CA ASP A 103 11.64 -17.35 -12.96
C ASP A 103 12.33 -17.96 -11.73
N GLY A 104 13.67 -17.91 -11.63
CA GLY A 104 14.43 -18.41 -10.48
C GLY A 104 14.11 -17.64 -9.19
N GLU A 105 14.22 -18.33 -8.05
CA GLU A 105 13.92 -17.77 -6.71
C GLU A 105 15.18 -17.29 -5.98
N ASP A 106 16.29 -17.08 -6.66
CA ASP A 106 17.63 -16.88 -6.11
C ASP A 106 18.23 -15.49 -6.41
N LEU A 107 17.38 -14.52 -6.82
CA LEU A 107 17.81 -13.13 -6.97
C LEU A 107 18.15 -12.52 -5.61
N GLY A 108 19.19 -11.67 -5.60
CA GLY A 108 19.73 -11.06 -4.40
C GLY A 108 20.93 -11.80 -3.85
N THR A 109 21.12 -11.75 -2.54
CA THR A 109 22.26 -12.33 -1.84
C THR A 109 21.85 -13.52 -1.02
N THR A 110 22.55 -14.66 -1.20
CA THR A 110 22.36 -15.86 -0.39
C THR A 110 23.65 -16.14 0.38
N TYR A 111 23.60 -15.98 1.68
CA TYR A 111 24.73 -16.18 2.59
C TYR A 111 24.73 -17.58 3.17
N TYR A 112 25.93 -18.19 3.18
CA TYR A 112 26.31 -19.36 3.94
C TYR A 112 27.62 -19.09 4.70
N PRO A 113 27.89 -19.69 5.87
CA PRO A 113 29.13 -19.40 6.65
C PRO A 113 30.45 -19.62 5.90
N GLY A 114 30.45 -20.39 4.81
CA GLY A 114 31.65 -20.66 4.00
C GLY A 114 31.70 -19.94 2.67
N GLU A 115 30.60 -19.39 2.21
CA GLU A 115 30.49 -18.71 0.93
C GLU A 115 29.25 -17.84 0.85
N THR A 116 29.28 -16.86 -0.05
CA THR A 116 28.10 -16.02 -0.36
C THR A 116 27.87 -15.98 -1.87
N VAL A 117 26.64 -16.25 -2.29
CA VAL A 117 26.20 -16.17 -3.68
C VAL A 117 25.51 -14.84 -3.93
N PHE A 118 25.93 -14.13 -4.95
CA PHE A 118 25.31 -12.88 -5.42
C PHE A 118 24.70 -13.11 -6.79
N THR A 119 23.42 -12.81 -6.94
CA THR A 119 22.66 -13.01 -8.19
C THR A 119 21.91 -11.72 -8.54
N LEU A 120 22.20 -11.14 -9.69
CA LEU A 120 21.59 -9.90 -10.17
C LEU A 120 20.98 -10.09 -11.55
N TRP A 121 19.76 -9.62 -11.76
CA TRP A 121 19.16 -9.49 -13.08
C TRP A 121 19.49 -8.11 -13.67
N ALA A 122 20.35 -8.10 -14.68
CA ALA A 122 20.78 -6.89 -15.39
C ALA A 122 21.03 -7.20 -16.87
N PRO A 123 19.99 -7.52 -17.67
CA PRO A 123 20.13 -8.02 -19.05
C PRO A 123 20.79 -7.03 -19.99
N THR A 124 20.64 -5.73 -19.74
CA THR A 124 21.21 -4.65 -20.57
C THR A 124 22.67 -4.32 -20.23
N ALA A 125 23.19 -4.86 -19.14
CA ALA A 125 24.55 -4.60 -18.70
C ALA A 125 25.56 -5.30 -19.61
N THR A 126 26.65 -4.60 -19.94
CA THR A 126 27.80 -5.14 -20.63
C THR A 126 28.91 -5.61 -19.69
N ALA A 127 28.84 -5.23 -18.43
CA ALA A 127 29.70 -5.69 -17.33
C ALA A 127 29.02 -5.39 -16.00
N VAL A 128 29.20 -6.29 -15.03
CA VAL A 128 28.75 -6.13 -13.65
C VAL A 128 29.88 -6.50 -12.70
N LYS A 129 30.05 -5.69 -11.67
CA LYS A 129 30.97 -5.99 -10.55
C LYS A 129 30.18 -5.86 -9.23
N ILE A 130 30.59 -6.65 -8.25
CA ILE A 130 30.23 -6.40 -6.86
C ILE A 130 31.38 -5.69 -6.16
N LYS A 131 31.05 -4.67 -5.39
CA LYS A 131 31.96 -3.96 -4.49
C LYS A 131 31.63 -4.44 -3.08
N LEU A 132 32.61 -4.97 -2.39
CA LEU A 132 32.51 -5.41 -1.00
C LEU A 132 33.36 -4.52 -0.11
N ASN A 133 32.86 -4.24 1.09
CA ASN A 133 33.60 -3.58 2.15
C ASN A 133 33.49 -4.42 3.42
N ALA A 134 34.62 -4.87 3.97
CA ALA A 134 34.65 -5.64 5.19
C ALA A 134 34.25 -4.79 6.41
N PRO A 135 33.61 -5.37 7.42
CA PRO A 135 33.35 -4.70 8.69
C PRO A 135 34.68 -4.09 9.25
N ASP A 136 34.58 -2.88 9.76
CA ASP A 136 35.70 -2.15 10.39
C ASP A 136 36.94 -1.95 9.50
N SER A 137 36.78 -2.03 8.19
CA SER A 137 37.84 -1.86 7.20
C SER A 137 37.46 -0.80 6.16
N ASN A 138 38.45 -0.06 5.69
CA ASN A 138 38.30 0.84 4.54
C ASN A 138 38.75 0.17 3.21
N GLU A 139 39.11 -1.10 3.26
CA GLU A 139 39.54 -1.84 2.08
C GLU A 139 38.32 -2.21 1.22
N LEU A 140 38.37 -1.82 -0.04
CA LEU A 140 37.33 -2.13 -1.03
C LEU A 140 37.80 -3.30 -1.89
N ILE A 141 36.98 -4.34 -1.96
CA ILE A 141 37.22 -5.54 -2.76
C ILE A 141 36.22 -5.56 -3.91
N TYR A 142 36.71 -5.86 -5.11
CA TYR A 142 35.88 -5.89 -6.32
C TYR A 142 35.97 -7.27 -6.98
N TYR A 143 34.80 -7.84 -7.28
CA TYR A 143 34.72 -9.06 -8.09
C TYR A 143 33.86 -8.80 -9.32
N SER A 144 34.28 -9.33 -10.49
CA SER A 144 33.48 -9.32 -11.70
C SER A 144 32.50 -10.49 -11.68
N LEU A 145 31.22 -10.23 -11.91
CA LEU A 145 30.21 -11.28 -12.04
C LEU A 145 30.26 -11.91 -13.43
N ILE A 146 29.84 -13.15 -13.50
CA ILE A 146 29.72 -13.91 -14.73
C ILE A 146 28.30 -13.78 -15.25
N ARG A 147 28.15 -13.46 -16.55
CA ARG A 147 26.86 -13.39 -17.21
C ARG A 147 26.36 -14.80 -17.54
N GLU A 148 25.13 -15.07 -17.20
CA GLU A 148 24.40 -16.30 -17.50
C GLU A 148 23.22 -16.01 -18.46
N GLU A 149 22.39 -17.02 -18.74
CA GLU A 149 21.18 -16.86 -19.55
C GLU A 149 20.17 -15.89 -18.89
N LYS A 150 19.22 -15.39 -19.68
CA LYS A 150 18.16 -14.46 -19.26
C LYS A 150 18.67 -13.13 -18.67
N GLY A 151 19.94 -12.80 -18.87
CA GLY A 151 20.54 -11.57 -18.35
C GLY A 151 20.86 -11.62 -16.86
N ILE A 152 20.99 -12.80 -16.30
CA ILE A 152 21.47 -13.02 -14.93
C ILE A 152 22.99 -12.82 -14.88
N TRP A 153 23.43 -12.23 -13.78
CA TRP A 153 24.83 -12.09 -13.42
C TRP A 153 25.05 -12.73 -12.07
N ARG A 154 26.03 -13.62 -11.97
CA ARG A 154 26.26 -14.40 -10.75
C ARG A 154 27.74 -14.46 -10.36
N ILE A 155 28.00 -14.53 -9.05
CA ILE A 155 29.28 -14.91 -8.50
C ILE A 155 29.10 -15.57 -7.14
N THR A 156 29.95 -16.56 -6.83
CA THR A 156 30.13 -17.11 -5.50
C THR A 156 31.45 -16.64 -4.95
N VAL A 157 31.44 -15.95 -3.82
CA VAL A 157 32.63 -15.48 -3.11
C VAL A 157 32.84 -16.37 -1.90
N GLN A 158 34.04 -16.99 -1.83
CA GLN A 158 34.40 -17.89 -0.74
C GLN A 158 34.80 -17.13 0.54
N GLY A 159 34.48 -17.67 1.67
CA GLY A 159 34.74 -17.12 2.99
C GLY A 159 33.48 -16.70 3.72
N ASP A 160 33.65 -16.38 5.00
CA ASP A 160 32.56 -15.82 5.82
C ASP A 160 32.45 -14.32 5.56
N LEU A 161 31.38 -13.93 4.93
CA LEU A 161 31.10 -12.54 4.59
C LEU A 161 30.00 -11.91 5.45
N GLU A 162 29.62 -12.53 6.58
CA GLU A 162 28.64 -11.91 7.48
C GLU A 162 29.11 -10.51 7.92
N GLY A 163 28.22 -9.54 7.82
CA GLY A 163 28.49 -8.13 8.17
C GLY A 163 29.18 -7.31 7.07
N PHE A 164 29.63 -7.93 5.96
CA PHE A 164 30.16 -7.18 4.84
C PHE A 164 29.08 -6.29 4.20
N LEU A 165 29.50 -5.09 3.82
CA LEU A 165 28.68 -4.18 3.02
C LEU A 165 28.89 -4.48 1.54
N TYR A 166 27.83 -4.32 0.73
CA TYR A 166 27.94 -4.56 -0.69
C TYR A 166 27.08 -3.64 -1.54
N THR A 167 27.59 -3.29 -2.72
CA THR A 167 26.85 -2.62 -3.78
C THR A 167 27.23 -3.23 -5.13
N TYR A 168 26.34 -3.07 -6.13
CA TYR A 168 26.63 -3.46 -7.50
C TYR A 168 27.13 -2.27 -8.31
N LEU A 169 28.16 -2.49 -9.13
CA LEU A 169 28.60 -1.59 -10.19
C LEU A 169 28.13 -2.17 -11.53
N VAL A 170 27.25 -1.47 -12.22
CA VAL A 170 26.63 -1.95 -13.46
C VAL A 170 26.97 -1.02 -14.62
N CYS A 171 27.47 -1.56 -15.72
CA CYS A 171 27.82 -0.83 -16.92
C CYS A 171 26.75 -1.01 -18.00
N VAL A 172 26.00 0.05 -18.29
CA VAL A 172 25.03 0.10 -19.40
C VAL A 172 25.33 1.31 -20.27
N ASN A 173 25.35 1.12 -21.58
CA ASN A 173 25.67 2.19 -22.56
C ASN A 173 26.98 2.92 -22.23
N LEU A 174 28.01 2.17 -21.85
CA LEU A 174 29.35 2.62 -21.41
C LEU A 174 29.37 3.41 -20.09
N VAL A 175 28.25 3.60 -19.44
CA VAL A 175 28.14 4.33 -18.16
C VAL A 175 28.09 3.34 -17.00
N TRP A 176 29.03 3.48 -16.06
CA TRP A 176 29.02 2.75 -14.80
C TRP A 176 28.12 3.45 -13.78
N ARG A 177 27.25 2.70 -13.14
CA ARG A 177 26.39 3.16 -12.06
C ARG A 177 26.55 2.26 -10.84
N GLU A 178 26.61 2.86 -9.67
CA GLU A 178 26.60 2.13 -8.40
C GLU A 178 25.18 2.08 -7.84
N ALA A 179 24.73 0.90 -7.46
CA ALA A 179 23.39 0.65 -6.98
C ALA A 179 23.38 -0.31 -5.79
N VAL A 180 22.47 -0.08 -4.84
CA VAL A 180 22.11 -1.08 -3.83
C VAL A 180 21.34 -2.21 -4.52
N ASP A 181 21.39 -3.39 -3.94
CA ASP A 181 20.64 -4.56 -4.43
C ASP A 181 19.12 -4.32 -4.27
N PRO A 182 18.31 -4.39 -5.32
CA PRO A 182 16.85 -4.28 -5.20
C PRO A 182 16.22 -5.37 -4.32
N TYR A 183 16.91 -6.53 -4.22
CA TYR A 183 16.49 -7.66 -3.39
C TYR A 183 17.15 -7.65 -1.99
N ALA A 184 17.87 -6.60 -1.61
CA ALA A 184 18.44 -6.49 -0.27
C ALA A 184 17.36 -6.64 0.80
N THR A 185 17.65 -7.41 1.84
CA THR A 185 16.80 -7.62 3.01
C THR A 185 17.39 -7.00 4.29
N ALA A 186 18.62 -6.52 4.20
CA ALA A 186 19.32 -5.76 5.24
C ALA A 186 20.22 -4.71 4.59
N VAL A 187 20.31 -3.55 5.18
CA VAL A 187 21.06 -2.40 4.67
C VAL A 187 21.75 -1.63 5.79
N THR A 188 22.70 -0.80 5.42
CA THR A 188 23.29 0.20 6.30
C THR A 188 22.28 1.28 6.65
N ILE A 189 22.61 2.10 7.65
CA ILE A 189 21.88 3.33 7.93
C ILE A 189 21.70 4.16 6.64
N ASN A 190 20.51 4.78 6.48
CA ASN A 190 20.13 5.56 5.29
C ASN A 190 20.25 4.78 3.95
N SER A 191 20.28 3.45 4.00
CA SER A 191 20.22 2.55 2.82
C SER A 191 21.30 2.77 1.76
N GLU A 192 22.53 3.12 2.20
CA GLU A 192 23.65 3.37 1.27
C GLU A 192 24.23 2.10 0.65
N ALA A 193 24.15 0.96 1.36
CA ALA A 193 24.65 -0.34 0.90
C ALA A 193 23.83 -1.48 1.48
N GLY A 194 23.76 -2.61 0.78
CA GLY A 194 23.28 -3.88 1.35
C GLY A 194 24.25 -4.39 2.40
N VAL A 195 23.73 -5.12 3.39
CA VAL A 195 24.52 -5.80 4.42
C VAL A 195 24.26 -7.30 4.33
N ILE A 196 25.33 -8.09 4.33
CA ILE A 196 25.23 -9.55 4.33
C ILE A 196 24.92 -10.02 5.76
N ILE A 197 23.77 -10.67 5.94
CA ILE A 197 23.32 -11.13 7.27
C ILE A 197 23.07 -12.63 7.30
N SER A 198 23.19 -13.22 8.49
CA SER A 198 22.79 -14.60 8.74
C SER A 198 21.28 -14.67 9.02
N LYS A 199 20.56 -15.45 8.20
CA LYS A 199 19.11 -15.69 8.40
C LYS A 199 18.82 -16.41 9.72
N GLU A 200 19.75 -17.19 10.25
CA GLU A 200 19.59 -17.88 11.53
C GLU A 200 19.44 -16.88 12.69
N LYS A 201 20.14 -15.75 12.63
CA LYS A 201 20.11 -14.71 13.68
C LYS A 201 18.82 -13.91 13.72
N ILE A 202 18.05 -13.93 12.65
CA ILE A 202 16.75 -13.20 12.53
C ILE A 202 15.54 -14.13 12.63
N ASN A 203 15.73 -15.39 12.91
CA ASN A 203 14.65 -16.36 13.01
C ASN A 203 13.97 -16.27 14.38
N LEU A 204 12.77 -15.74 14.43
CA LEU A 204 11.90 -15.70 15.60
C LEU A 204 10.77 -16.73 15.48
N PRO A 205 10.32 -17.33 16.60
CA PRO A 205 9.20 -18.27 16.57
C PRO A 205 7.90 -17.54 16.18
N LYS A 206 7.16 -18.11 15.24
CA LYS A 206 5.84 -17.62 14.85
C LYS A 206 4.77 -18.02 15.87
N ILE A 207 3.85 -17.12 16.15
CA ILE A 207 2.72 -17.36 17.05
C ILE A 207 1.49 -17.74 16.20
N PRO A 208 0.95 -18.96 16.32
CA PRO A 208 -0.21 -19.35 15.56
C PRO A 208 -1.46 -18.58 16.00
N LEU A 209 -2.17 -18.03 15.06
CA LEU A 209 -3.45 -17.36 15.28
C LEU A 209 -4.63 -18.28 14.93
N PRO A 210 -5.81 -18.11 15.57
CA PRO A 210 -7.01 -18.81 15.15
C PRO A 210 -7.31 -18.57 13.67
N PRO A 211 -7.87 -19.55 12.92
CA PRO A 211 -8.17 -19.35 11.51
C PRO A 211 -9.11 -18.18 11.27
N PHE A 212 -8.76 -17.30 10.34
CA PHE A 212 -9.57 -16.18 9.90
C PHE A 212 -10.14 -16.47 8.51
N ARG A 213 -11.47 -16.58 8.39
CA ARG A 213 -12.11 -17.11 7.19
C ARG A 213 -12.95 -16.11 6.41
N ARG A 214 -13.49 -15.10 7.09
CA ARG A 214 -14.40 -14.14 6.48
C ARG A 214 -13.83 -12.72 6.60
N PRO A 215 -13.46 -12.07 5.50
CA PRO A 215 -12.93 -10.70 5.55
C PRO A 215 -13.85 -9.71 6.27
N THR A 216 -15.18 -9.90 6.22
CA THR A 216 -16.16 -9.07 6.94
C THR A 216 -16.14 -9.23 8.46
N ASP A 217 -15.44 -10.24 9.00
CA ASP A 217 -15.18 -10.37 10.43
C ASP A 217 -14.08 -9.42 10.91
N ALA A 218 -13.30 -8.84 9.98
CA ALA A 218 -12.28 -7.86 10.30
C ALA A 218 -12.88 -6.53 10.77
N ILE A 219 -12.18 -5.92 11.72
CA ILE A 219 -12.29 -4.51 12.11
C ILE A 219 -10.87 -4.00 12.09
N ILE A 220 -10.55 -3.16 11.08
CA ILE A 220 -9.19 -2.70 10.82
C ILE A 220 -8.97 -1.36 11.52
N TYR A 221 -7.81 -1.22 12.15
CA TYR A 221 -7.38 -0.02 12.86
C TYR A 221 -6.06 0.45 12.27
N GLU A 222 -6.09 1.54 11.51
CA GLU A 222 -4.94 2.14 10.84
C GLU A 222 -4.11 2.94 11.83
N LEU A 223 -2.82 2.69 11.90
CA LEU A 223 -1.94 3.47 12.74
C LEU A 223 -0.53 3.63 12.16
N HIS A 224 0.15 4.69 12.57
CA HIS A 224 1.54 4.97 12.25
C HIS A 224 2.44 4.65 13.46
N ILE A 225 3.57 3.98 13.22
CA ILE A 225 4.49 3.53 14.29
C ILE A 225 4.89 4.69 15.20
N ARG A 226 5.33 5.80 14.62
CA ARG A 226 5.82 6.94 15.39
C ARG A 226 4.68 7.66 16.12
N ASP A 227 3.56 7.91 15.45
CA ASP A 227 2.42 8.65 16.02
C ASP A 227 1.92 8.05 17.32
N PHE A 228 1.82 6.72 17.35
CA PHE A 228 1.18 6.00 18.43
C PHE A 228 1.88 6.18 19.79
N SER A 229 3.21 6.28 19.77
CA SER A 229 4.02 6.34 20.99
C SER A 229 4.66 7.70 21.28
N SER A 230 4.73 8.62 20.28
CA SER A 230 5.50 9.87 20.39
C SER A 230 4.91 10.91 21.34
N HIS A 231 3.61 10.82 21.68
CA HIS A 231 2.97 11.75 22.64
C HIS A 231 3.71 11.75 24.00
N PRO A 232 3.99 12.92 24.60
CA PRO A 232 4.72 13.01 25.87
C PRO A 232 4.16 12.15 26.99
N LYS A 233 2.83 12.03 27.05
CA LYS A 233 2.11 11.27 28.10
C LYS A 233 1.69 9.86 27.67
N SER A 234 2.29 9.32 26.63
CA SER A 234 1.98 7.95 26.16
C SER A 234 2.30 6.85 27.17
N GLY A 235 3.18 7.14 28.15
CA GLY A 235 3.66 6.13 29.12
C GLY A 235 4.63 5.11 28.52
N MET A 236 4.93 5.23 27.22
CA MET A 236 5.92 4.40 26.51
C MET A 236 7.28 5.09 26.53
N ASN A 237 8.37 4.32 26.74
CA ASN A 237 9.73 4.86 26.82
C ASN A 237 10.38 4.96 25.45
N GLN A 238 10.16 3.95 24.59
CA GLN A 238 10.76 3.86 23.26
C GLN A 238 9.87 4.59 22.22
N LYS A 239 9.77 5.91 22.38
CA LYS A 239 8.87 6.74 21.55
C LYS A 239 9.27 6.73 20.08
N GLY A 240 8.30 6.53 19.20
CA GLY A 240 8.49 6.49 17.76
C GLY A 240 9.17 5.23 17.24
N LYS A 241 9.34 4.19 18.07
CA LYS A 241 10.09 2.99 17.74
C LYS A 241 9.20 1.74 17.70
N TYR A 242 9.63 0.71 16.94
CA TYR A 242 8.98 -0.61 16.93
C TYR A 242 8.88 -1.18 18.36
N ALA A 243 9.94 -1.03 19.15
CA ALA A 243 10.03 -1.54 20.49
C ALA A 243 8.96 -0.99 21.45
N ALA A 244 8.38 0.18 21.17
CA ALA A 244 7.30 0.74 21.98
C ALA A 244 6.06 -0.16 22.10
N PHE A 245 5.80 -0.98 21.09
CA PHE A 245 4.66 -1.90 21.09
C PHE A 245 4.87 -3.16 21.93
N SER A 246 6.11 -3.46 22.28
CA SER A 246 6.48 -4.62 23.12
C SER A 246 6.70 -4.23 24.58
N GLU A 247 6.62 -2.95 24.94
CA GLU A 247 6.76 -2.49 26.33
C GLU A 247 5.59 -2.93 27.19
N GLN A 248 5.89 -3.48 28.38
CA GLN A 248 4.88 -3.92 29.34
C GLN A 248 5.23 -3.39 30.75
N PRO A 249 4.26 -2.84 31.51
CA PRO A 249 2.92 -2.45 31.08
C PRO A 249 2.90 -1.04 30.44
N ALA A 250 2.18 -0.85 29.34
CA ALA A 250 1.92 0.46 28.78
C ALA A 250 0.80 1.14 29.57
N TYR A 251 1.17 1.91 30.58
CA TYR A 251 0.28 2.63 31.47
C TYR A 251 0.83 4.00 31.81
N SER A 252 0.00 5.01 31.77
CA SER A 252 0.32 6.35 32.26
C SER A 252 -0.58 6.70 33.41
N SER A 253 -0.01 7.21 34.52
CA SER A 253 -0.78 7.65 35.69
C SER A 253 -1.76 8.79 35.38
N GLU A 254 -1.50 9.56 34.31
CA GLU A 254 -2.33 10.71 33.91
C GLU A 254 -3.45 10.34 32.92
N VAL A 255 -3.19 9.36 32.03
CA VAL A 255 -4.12 9.04 30.94
C VAL A 255 -4.58 7.57 30.92
N GLY A 256 -4.20 6.79 31.95
CA GLY A 256 -4.61 5.39 32.09
C GLY A 256 -3.91 4.45 31.12
N ILE A 257 -4.62 3.44 30.64
CA ILE A 257 -4.10 2.41 29.74
C ILE A 257 -3.76 3.03 28.38
N THR A 258 -2.54 2.73 27.89
CA THR A 258 -1.97 3.18 26.61
C THR A 258 -1.35 2.00 25.88
N GLY A 259 -0.76 2.25 24.72
CA GLY A 259 -0.02 1.25 23.97
C GLY A 259 -0.88 0.08 23.49
N LEU A 260 -0.26 -1.08 23.32
CA LEU A 260 -0.92 -2.29 22.83
C LEU A 260 -2.11 -2.75 23.68
N PRO A 261 -2.08 -2.69 25.04
CA PRO A 261 -3.25 -3.00 25.85
C PRO A 261 -4.49 -2.17 25.51
N TYR A 262 -4.32 -0.91 25.13
CA TYR A 262 -5.45 -0.08 24.67
C TYR A 262 -6.05 -0.61 23.36
N ILE A 263 -5.22 -0.99 22.38
CA ILE A 263 -5.72 -1.55 21.11
C ILE A 263 -6.48 -2.87 21.38
N GLN A 264 -5.95 -3.70 22.27
CA GLN A 264 -6.60 -4.95 22.68
C GLN A 264 -7.96 -4.70 23.33
N GLU A 265 -8.06 -3.73 24.26
CA GLU A 265 -9.32 -3.37 24.92
C GLU A 265 -10.32 -2.75 23.93
N LEU A 266 -9.87 -2.00 22.93
CA LEU A 266 -10.74 -1.45 21.88
C LEU A 266 -11.47 -2.56 21.13
N GLY A 267 -10.86 -3.74 21.03
CA GLY A 267 -11.48 -4.95 20.50
C GLY A 267 -11.42 -5.07 18.98
N VAL A 268 -10.60 -4.29 18.29
CA VAL A 268 -10.30 -4.44 16.87
C VAL A 268 -9.62 -5.79 16.60
N THR A 269 -9.57 -6.22 15.35
CA THR A 269 -9.05 -7.54 14.99
C THR A 269 -7.76 -7.47 14.19
N HIS A 270 -7.59 -6.39 13.46
CA HIS A 270 -6.43 -6.13 12.61
C HIS A 270 -5.89 -4.72 12.90
N VAL A 271 -4.58 -4.60 12.91
CA VAL A 271 -3.89 -3.32 12.90
C VAL A 271 -3.23 -3.18 11.54
N GLU A 272 -3.54 -2.10 10.84
CA GLU A 272 -2.86 -1.71 9.62
C GLU A 272 -1.78 -0.69 9.97
N LEU A 273 -0.53 -1.05 9.67
CA LEU A 273 0.62 -0.18 9.87
C LEU A 273 0.88 0.61 8.60
N LEU A 274 0.93 1.95 8.69
CA LEU A 274 1.47 2.78 7.62
C LEU A 274 2.87 2.27 7.23
N PRO A 275 3.44 2.69 6.07
CA PRO A 275 4.62 2.03 5.53
C PRO A 275 5.71 1.74 6.54
N VAL A 276 6.10 0.47 6.62
CA VAL A 276 7.18 -0.02 7.48
C VAL A 276 8.39 -0.48 6.67
N ASN A 277 8.30 -0.45 5.34
CA ASN A 277 9.45 -0.64 4.48
C ASN A 277 10.30 0.62 4.42
N ASP A 278 11.55 0.45 4.06
CA ASP A 278 12.57 1.49 3.94
C ASP A 278 12.14 2.64 3.02
N TYR A 279 12.21 3.89 3.52
CA TYR A 279 11.78 5.08 2.80
C TYR A 279 12.71 6.28 3.01
N GLY A 280 12.69 7.21 2.06
CA GLY A 280 13.47 8.45 2.10
C GLY A 280 12.75 9.63 2.76
N GLY A 281 13.53 10.64 3.12
CA GLY A 281 13.02 11.91 3.67
C GLY A 281 13.11 12.02 5.18
N VAL A 282 13.66 11.01 5.85
CA VAL A 282 14.06 11.05 7.26
C VAL A 282 15.51 10.55 7.33
N ASP A 283 16.36 11.25 8.10
CA ASP A 283 17.69 10.75 8.42
C ASP A 283 17.56 9.74 9.56
N GLU A 284 17.90 8.49 9.31
CA GLU A 284 17.80 7.42 10.29
C GLU A 284 18.71 7.60 11.50
N ALA A 285 19.79 8.41 11.37
CA ALA A 285 20.68 8.77 12.47
C ALA A 285 20.04 9.79 13.43
N GLU A 286 19.17 10.64 12.93
CA GLU A 286 18.55 11.74 13.68
C GLU A 286 17.04 11.82 13.37
N PRO A 287 16.27 10.74 13.58
CA PRO A 287 14.90 10.62 13.11
C PRO A 287 13.93 11.63 13.73
N GLU A 288 14.29 12.22 14.88
CA GLU A 288 13.49 13.25 15.56
C GLU A 288 13.49 14.59 14.82
N LYS A 289 14.47 14.85 13.91
CA LYS A 289 14.59 16.11 13.17
C LYS A 289 13.58 16.25 12.04
N ALA A 290 13.05 15.15 11.54
CA ALA A 290 12.07 15.15 10.45
C ALA A 290 10.95 14.12 10.73
N TYR A 291 9.79 14.37 10.15
CA TYR A 291 8.65 13.48 10.18
C TYR A 291 8.28 13.07 8.75
N ASN A 292 7.89 11.82 8.55
CA ASN A 292 7.33 11.36 7.28
C ASN A 292 6.35 10.19 7.53
N TRP A 293 5.31 10.09 6.72
CA TRP A 293 4.40 8.94 6.77
C TRP A 293 5.01 7.66 6.21
N GLY A 294 6.02 7.75 5.34
CA GLY A 294 6.71 6.61 4.76
C GLY A 294 6.38 6.31 3.28
N TYR A 295 5.61 7.15 2.60
CA TYR A 295 5.27 6.94 1.18
C TYR A 295 6.35 7.44 0.19
N ASN A 296 7.63 7.26 0.55
CA ASN A 296 8.81 7.59 -0.26
C ASN A 296 9.72 6.35 -0.39
N PRO A 297 9.27 5.22 -0.97
CA PRO A 297 9.99 3.95 -0.90
C PRO A 297 11.36 4.02 -1.56
N LEU A 298 12.37 3.50 -0.85
CA LEU A 298 13.74 3.29 -1.31
C LEU A 298 13.95 1.80 -1.63
N LEU A 299 13.75 0.93 -0.64
CA LEU A 299 13.88 -0.52 -0.75
C LEU A 299 12.64 -1.22 -0.19
N PHE A 300 12.14 -2.20 -0.95
CA PHE A 300 10.83 -2.80 -0.67
C PHE A 300 10.87 -3.98 0.31
N ASN A 301 12.05 -4.59 0.53
CA ASN A 301 12.22 -5.81 1.34
C ASN A 301 12.95 -5.56 2.67
N VAL A 302 13.19 -4.30 3.00
CA VAL A 302 13.91 -3.87 4.21
C VAL A 302 12.96 -3.11 5.11
N PRO A 303 12.93 -3.37 6.44
CA PRO A 303 12.21 -2.52 7.37
C PRO A 303 12.84 -1.14 7.53
N GLU A 304 12.02 -0.14 7.80
CA GLU A 304 12.43 1.25 8.03
C GLU A 304 13.35 1.36 9.26
N GLY A 305 14.50 2.01 9.08
CA GLY A 305 15.52 2.13 10.11
C GLY A 305 15.24 3.22 11.13
N SER A 306 14.52 4.29 10.78
CA SER A 306 14.17 5.35 11.74
C SER A 306 13.29 4.86 12.90
N TYR A 307 12.61 3.72 12.74
CA TYR A 307 11.82 3.08 13.78
C TYR A 307 12.61 2.08 14.62
N ALA A 308 13.85 1.74 14.26
CA ALA A 308 14.70 0.86 15.05
C ALA A 308 15.35 1.61 16.22
N LEU A 309 15.71 0.89 17.29
CA LEU A 309 16.45 1.46 18.43
C LEU A 309 17.89 1.83 18.03
N ASP A 310 18.51 1.01 17.19
CA ASP A 310 19.82 1.27 16.60
C ASP A 310 19.78 1.09 15.08
N ALA A 311 19.74 2.20 14.36
CA ALA A 311 19.72 2.18 12.90
C ALA A 311 21.06 1.74 12.27
N ASN A 312 22.17 1.76 13.03
CA ASN A 312 23.48 1.28 12.56
C ASN A 312 23.59 -0.25 12.61
N ASP A 313 22.83 -0.91 13.47
CA ASP A 313 22.78 -2.38 13.50
C ASP A 313 21.72 -2.88 12.48
N PRO A 314 22.14 -3.54 11.39
CA PRO A 314 21.20 -4.03 10.36
C PRO A 314 20.24 -5.11 10.90
N TYR A 315 20.57 -5.77 12.01
CA TYR A 315 19.69 -6.74 12.66
C TYR A 315 18.58 -6.09 13.48
N SER A 316 18.82 -4.90 14.06
CA SER A 316 17.91 -4.20 14.97
C SER A 316 16.54 -3.98 14.30
N ARG A 317 16.49 -3.32 13.14
CA ARG A 317 15.24 -3.03 12.41
C ARG A 317 14.44 -4.29 12.06
N ILE A 318 15.14 -5.38 11.72
CA ILE A 318 14.52 -6.65 11.34
C ILE A 318 13.92 -7.34 12.57
N LEU A 319 14.73 -7.52 13.62
CA LEU A 319 14.31 -8.21 14.83
C LEU A 319 13.20 -7.45 15.57
N GLU A 320 13.30 -6.14 15.63
CA GLU A 320 12.31 -5.31 16.31
C GLU A 320 10.94 -5.32 15.59
N LEU A 321 10.90 -5.25 14.26
CA LEU A 321 9.64 -5.38 13.53
C LEU A 321 9.06 -6.79 13.65
N LYS A 322 9.89 -7.84 13.57
CA LYS A 322 9.45 -9.23 13.82
C LYS A 322 8.91 -9.39 15.25
N GLN A 323 9.57 -8.79 16.24
CA GLN A 323 9.12 -8.82 17.63
C GLN A 323 7.80 -8.07 17.81
N LEU A 324 7.62 -6.91 17.15
CA LEU A 324 6.35 -6.18 17.15
C LEU A 324 5.22 -7.07 16.64
N ILE A 325 5.39 -7.68 15.46
CA ILE A 325 4.37 -8.56 14.86
C ILE A 325 4.09 -9.76 15.78
N THR A 326 5.13 -10.39 16.31
CA THR A 326 4.99 -11.49 17.27
C THR A 326 4.18 -11.05 18.50
N THR A 327 4.43 -9.85 19.02
CA THR A 327 3.71 -9.29 20.15
C THR A 327 2.24 -9.05 19.84
N PHE A 328 1.92 -8.53 18.65
CA PHE A 328 0.52 -8.42 18.21
C PHE A 328 -0.18 -9.78 18.13
N HIS A 329 0.49 -10.79 17.57
CA HIS A 329 -0.06 -12.15 17.48
C HIS A 329 -0.28 -12.78 18.86
N GLN A 330 0.60 -12.55 19.84
CA GLN A 330 0.41 -12.99 21.23
C GLN A 330 -0.88 -12.41 21.86
N HIS A 331 -1.33 -11.26 21.38
CA HIS A 331 -2.56 -10.60 21.81
C HIS A 331 -3.74 -10.84 20.85
N GLU A 332 -3.65 -11.85 19.98
CA GLU A 332 -4.66 -12.23 18.97
C GLU A 332 -5.01 -11.11 17.98
N LEU A 333 -4.11 -10.14 17.78
CA LEU A 333 -4.21 -9.08 16.79
C LEU A 333 -3.44 -9.46 15.53
N ARG A 334 -4.03 -9.23 14.38
CA ARG A 334 -3.42 -9.44 13.06
C ARG A 334 -2.78 -8.16 12.57
N VAL A 335 -1.74 -8.30 11.76
CA VAL A 335 -1.00 -7.15 11.22
C VAL A 335 -1.13 -7.10 9.71
N ILE A 336 -1.65 -5.97 9.21
CA ILE A 336 -1.63 -5.58 7.80
C ILE A 336 -0.52 -4.56 7.64
N ILE A 337 0.31 -4.68 6.61
CA ILE A 337 1.29 -3.66 6.26
C ILE A 337 0.88 -2.90 5.01
N ASP A 338 1.16 -1.61 5.02
CA ASP A 338 0.99 -0.74 3.86
C ASP A 338 2.19 -0.89 2.93
N VAL A 339 1.94 -1.16 1.64
CA VAL A 339 2.97 -1.40 0.63
C VAL A 339 2.81 -0.45 -0.56
N VAL A 340 3.92 0.15 -0.98
CA VAL A 340 3.96 1.25 -1.95
C VAL A 340 4.62 0.77 -3.24
N TYR A 341 4.03 -0.22 -3.93
CA TYR A 341 4.59 -0.76 -5.19
C TYR A 341 4.27 0.06 -6.43
N ASN A 342 3.67 1.22 -6.28
CA ASN A 342 3.24 2.08 -7.37
C ASN A 342 4.32 3.07 -7.85
N HIS A 343 5.30 3.43 -7.00
CA HIS A 343 6.40 4.35 -7.32
C HIS A 343 7.64 4.10 -6.45
N VAL A 344 8.72 4.81 -6.72
CA VAL A 344 9.91 4.96 -5.86
C VAL A 344 10.11 6.44 -5.51
N TYR A 345 10.83 6.73 -4.44
CA TYR A 345 11.06 8.11 -3.98
C TYR A 345 11.65 9.01 -5.06
N VAL A 346 12.83 8.66 -5.59
CA VAL A 346 13.48 9.35 -6.72
C VAL A 346 13.86 8.31 -7.76
N ARG A 347 13.24 8.37 -8.94
CA ARG A 347 13.46 7.38 -10.00
C ARG A 347 14.93 7.23 -10.37
N GLU A 348 15.60 8.34 -10.64
CA GLU A 348 16.98 8.39 -11.13
C GLU A 348 18.00 7.83 -10.12
N ASP A 349 17.68 7.89 -8.83
CA ASP A 349 18.51 7.41 -7.74
C ASP A 349 18.18 5.97 -7.34
N SER A 350 17.05 5.44 -7.81
CA SER A 350 16.60 4.11 -7.47
C SER A 350 17.55 3.01 -8.00
N ALA A 351 17.64 1.92 -7.25
CA ALA A 351 18.35 0.72 -7.69
C ALA A 351 17.83 0.22 -9.05
N PHE A 352 16.54 0.30 -9.29
CA PHE A 352 15.87 -0.12 -10.52
C PHE A 352 16.39 0.63 -11.75
N GLU A 353 16.42 1.96 -11.70
CA GLU A 353 16.86 2.79 -12.82
C GLU A 353 18.38 2.70 -13.03
N LYS A 354 19.15 2.52 -11.96
CA LYS A 354 20.61 2.38 -12.04
C LYS A 354 21.04 1.05 -12.65
N ILE A 355 20.30 -0.04 -12.39
CA ILE A 355 20.64 -1.40 -12.85
C ILE A 355 20.09 -1.68 -14.25
N VAL A 356 18.81 -1.39 -14.52
CA VAL A 356 18.17 -1.60 -15.84
C VAL A 356 17.42 -0.32 -16.23
N PRO A 357 18.15 0.70 -16.70
CA PRO A 357 17.58 2.01 -17.01
C PRO A 357 16.38 1.93 -17.96
N GLY A 358 15.23 2.50 -17.54
CA GLY A 358 14.02 2.60 -18.35
C GLY A 358 13.13 1.35 -18.38
N TYR A 359 13.47 0.28 -17.66
CA TYR A 359 12.66 -0.96 -17.64
C TYR A 359 11.55 -0.94 -16.60
N TYR A 360 11.85 -0.63 -15.36
CA TYR A 360 10.93 -0.78 -14.24
C TYR A 360 9.80 0.27 -14.21
N PHE A 361 10.00 1.37 -14.95
CA PHE A 361 9.07 2.50 -14.93
C PHE A 361 8.25 2.57 -16.19
N ARG A 362 7.01 3.05 -16.03
CA ARG A 362 6.06 3.21 -17.13
C ARG A 362 6.39 4.46 -17.94
N HIS A 363 6.21 4.36 -19.24
CA HIS A 363 6.40 5.45 -20.20
C HIS A 363 5.15 5.58 -21.06
N ASP A 364 4.90 6.78 -21.55
CA ASP A 364 3.84 7.03 -22.52
C ASP A 364 4.23 6.54 -23.95
N VAL A 365 3.31 6.73 -24.89
CA VAL A 365 3.51 6.32 -26.30
C VAL A 365 4.64 7.09 -27.01
N HIS A 366 5.09 8.22 -26.44
CA HIS A 366 6.20 9.02 -26.96
C HIS A 366 7.53 8.67 -26.27
N GLY A 367 7.52 7.73 -25.35
CA GLY A 367 8.69 7.32 -24.56
C GLY A 367 9.01 8.25 -23.38
N MET A 368 8.11 9.15 -23.02
CA MET A 368 8.26 10.01 -21.84
C MET A 368 7.85 9.25 -20.56
N PRO A 369 8.59 9.42 -19.46
CA PRO A 369 8.23 8.80 -18.19
C PRO A 369 6.85 9.23 -17.72
N SER A 370 6.06 8.26 -17.25
CA SER A 370 4.73 8.50 -16.68
C SER A 370 4.82 9.04 -15.26
N ASN A 371 3.83 9.86 -14.88
CA ASN A 371 3.65 10.39 -13.53
C ASN A 371 2.15 10.36 -13.14
N GLY A 372 1.51 9.21 -13.32
CA GLY A 372 0.11 9.00 -12.91
C GLY A 372 -0.08 9.00 -11.41
N THR A 373 0.96 8.67 -10.64
CA THR A 373 1.01 8.77 -9.18
C THR A 373 1.01 10.21 -8.68
N GLY A 374 1.48 11.17 -9.51
CA GLY A 374 1.67 12.57 -9.12
C GLY A 374 2.94 12.85 -8.30
N VAL A 375 3.77 11.81 -8.05
CA VAL A 375 5.02 11.92 -7.23
C VAL A 375 6.29 11.67 -8.06
N GLY A 376 6.20 11.72 -9.38
CA GLY A 376 7.34 11.76 -10.29
C GLY A 376 7.58 10.51 -11.12
N ASN A 377 7.00 9.36 -10.76
CA ASN A 377 7.17 8.11 -11.52
C ASN A 377 6.06 7.11 -11.24
N ASP A 378 5.84 6.18 -12.19
CA ASP A 378 4.92 5.05 -12.07
C ASP A 378 5.69 3.75 -12.31
N ILE A 379 5.61 2.78 -11.42
CA ILE A 379 6.15 1.43 -11.63
C ILE A 379 5.27 0.68 -12.64
N ALA A 380 5.91 0.01 -13.60
CA ALA A 380 5.27 -0.75 -14.68
C ALA A 380 5.01 -2.19 -14.25
N SER A 381 4.03 -2.40 -13.35
CA SER A 381 3.71 -3.71 -12.76
C SER A 381 3.36 -4.80 -13.79
N GLU A 382 2.93 -4.40 -14.99
CA GLU A 382 2.61 -5.29 -16.10
C GLU A 382 3.84 -5.92 -16.78
N ARG A 383 5.07 -5.44 -16.48
CA ARG A 383 6.30 -6.05 -17.01
C ARG A 383 6.69 -7.26 -16.19
N LYS A 384 7.13 -8.32 -16.86
CA LYS A 384 7.33 -9.64 -16.24
C LYS A 384 8.28 -9.64 -15.06
N MET A 385 9.41 -8.94 -15.12
CA MET A 385 10.36 -8.90 -14.00
C MET A 385 9.90 -7.93 -12.89
N VAL A 386 9.09 -6.93 -13.20
CA VAL A 386 8.45 -6.07 -12.19
C VAL A 386 7.36 -6.84 -11.45
N HIS A 387 6.51 -7.53 -12.19
CA HIS A 387 5.50 -8.46 -11.66
C HIS A 387 6.15 -9.49 -10.71
N LYS A 388 7.23 -10.15 -11.18
CA LYS A 388 8.00 -11.10 -10.37
C LYS A 388 8.54 -10.44 -9.09
N PHE A 389 9.17 -9.27 -9.21
CA PHE A 389 9.73 -8.55 -8.06
C PHE A 389 8.65 -8.28 -6.99
N ILE A 390 7.47 -7.82 -7.41
CA ILE A 390 6.35 -7.55 -6.49
C ILE A 390 5.91 -8.85 -5.80
N LEU A 391 5.77 -9.95 -6.55
CA LEU A 391 5.40 -11.25 -5.97
C LEU A 391 6.44 -11.78 -4.99
N ASP A 392 7.72 -11.67 -5.34
CA ASP A 392 8.82 -12.08 -4.46
C ASP A 392 8.85 -11.25 -3.16
N SER A 393 8.60 -9.93 -3.27
CA SER A 393 8.49 -9.03 -2.12
C SER A 393 7.30 -9.38 -1.22
N ILE A 394 6.12 -9.62 -1.78
CA ILE A 394 4.95 -10.08 -1.03
C ILE A 394 5.24 -11.41 -0.32
N LYS A 395 5.87 -12.37 -1.02
CA LYS A 395 6.29 -13.65 -0.45
C LYS A 395 7.24 -13.45 0.72
N HIS A 396 8.23 -12.55 0.58
CA HIS A 396 9.18 -12.20 1.63
C HIS A 396 8.45 -11.70 2.90
N TRP A 397 7.56 -10.72 2.80
CA TRP A 397 6.80 -10.20 3.95
C TRP A 397 5.91 -11.25 4.60
N LEU A 398 5.27 -12.13 3.82
CA LEU A 398 4.47 -13.23 4.35
C LEU A 398 5.31 -14.27 5.10
N THR A 399 6.46 -14.64 4.53
CA THR A 399 7.24 -15.79 5.04
C THR A 399 8.21 -15.37 6.13
N GLU A 400 8.85 -14.20 6.01
CA GLU A 400 9.84 -13.72 6.97
C GLU A 400 9.22 -12.97 8.15
N TYR A 401 8.19 -12.15 7.91
CA TYR A 401 7.57 -11.31 8.95
C TYR A 401 6.23 -11.83 9.45
N ASP A 402 5.65 -12.82 8.77
CA ASP A 402 4.36 -13.43 9.15
C ASP A 402 3.19 -12.42 9.17
N VAL A 403 3.20 -11.42 8.29
CA VAL A 403 2.11 -10.44 8.18
C VAL A 403 0.79 -11.09 7.75
N ASP A 404 -0.35 -10.52 8.16
CA ASP A 404 -1.69 -11.08 7.95
C ASP A 404 -2.48 -10.35 6.85
N GLY A 405 -1.83 -9.49 6.10
CA GLY A 405 -2.44 -8.79 4.98
C GLY A 405 -1.59 -7.64 4.45
N PHE A 406 -2.10 -7.04 3.37
CA PHE A 406 -1.46 -5.93 2.68
C PHE A 406 -2.48 -4.88 2.29
N ARG A 407 -2.15 -3.61 2.54
CA ARG A 407 -2.81 -2.45 1.97
C ARG A 407 -1.95 -1.92 0.83
N PHE A 408 -2.52 -1.80 -0.37
CA PHE A 408 -1.82 -1.30 -1.54
C PHE A 408 -2.10 0.18 -1.73
N ASP A 409 -1.08 1.00 -1.50
CA ASP A 409 -1.09 2.42 -1.82
C ASP A 409 -1.30 2.62 -3.31
N LEU A 410 -2.16 3.60 -3.70
CA LEU A 410 -2.48 3.92 -5.09
C LEU A 410 -2.61 2.67 -5.99
N MET A 411 -3.36 1.67 -5.52
CA MET A 411 -3.52 0.38 -6.22
C MET A 411 -3.98 0.53 -7.68
N GLY A 412 -4.68 1.62 -8.01
CA GLY A 412 -5.10 1.93 -9.37
C GLY A 412 -3.96 2.16 -10.38
N ILE A 413 -2.72 2.31 -9.92
CA ILE A 413 -1.51 2.32 -10.78
C ILE A 413 -1.12 0.91 -11.21
N LEU A 414 -1.39 -0.11 -10.37
CA LEU A 414 -1.03 -1.50 -10.65
C LEU A 414 -2.02 -2.13 -11.66
N ASP A 415 -1.58 -3.19 -12.30
CA ASP A 415 -2.43 -3.94 -13.22
C ASP A 415 -3.18 -5.08 -12.52
N ILE A 416 -4.34 -5.45 -13.07
CA ILE A 416 -5.22 -6.50 -12.55
C ILE A 416 -4.54 -7.87 -12.50
N GLN A 417 -3.70 -8.19 -13.48
CA GLN A 417 -3.05 -9.50 -13.54
C GLN A 417 -2.09 -9.67 -12.36
N THR A 418 -1.29 -8.64 -12.07
CA THR A 418 -0.40 -8.61 -10.91
C THR A 418 -1.18 -8.73 -9.60
N MET A 419 -2.27 -7.98 -9.44
CA MET A 419 -3.09 -8.06 -8.23
C MET A 419 -3.74 -9.44 -8.03
N ASN A 420 -4.24 -10.07 -9.10
CA ASN A 420 -4.78 -11.42 -9.01
C ASN A 420 -3.69 -12.47 -8.73
N ALA A 421 -2.48 -12.31 -9.26
CA ALA A 421 -1.34 -13.18 -8.95
C ALA A 421 -0.92 -13.05 -7.47
N ILE A 422 -0.89 -11.83 -6.93
CA ILE A 422 -0.68 -11.58 -5.49
C ILE A 422 -1.74 -12.30 -4.66
N LYS A 423 -3.02 -12.19 -5.04
CA LYS A 423 -4.12 -12.89 -4.32
C LYS A 423 -3.90 -14.39 -4.29
N SER A 424 -3.54 -14.99 -5.43
CA SER A 424 -3.27 -16.44 -5.51
C SER A 424 -2.07 -16.85 -4.65
N LEU A 425 -1.00 -16.05 -4.66
CA LEU A 425 0.19 -16.27 -3.84
C LEU A 425 -0.16 -16.23 -2.34
N VAL A 426 -0.90 -15.20 -1.93
CA VAL A 426 -1.32 -15.00 -0.53
C VAL A 426 -2.22 -16.13 -0.07
N ASP A 427 -3.20 -16.55 -0.87
CA ASP A 427 -4.08 -17.67 -0.54
C ASP A 427 -3.33 -18.98 -0.36
N THR A 428 -2.23 -19.15 -1.08
CA THR A 428 -1.38 -20.35 -0.97
C THR A 428 -0.54 -20.35 0.30
N HIS A 429 0.05 -19.20 0.67
CA HIS A 429 1.01 -19.11 1.77
C HIS A 429 0.35 -18.78 3.12
N LYS A 430 -0.70 -17.95 3.12
CA LYS A 430 -1.39 -17.52 4.35
C LYS A 430 -2.90 -17.36 4.09
N PRO A 431 -3.67 -18.46 3.99
CA PRO A 431 -5.11 -18.41 3.79
C PRO A 431 -5.80 -17.55 4.85
N GLY A 432 -6.63 -16.61 4.42
CA GLY A 432 -7.34 -15.68 5.30
C GLY A 432 -6.64 -14.33 5.51
N ALA A 433 -5.43 -14.13 4.99
CA ALA A 433 -4.83 -12.82 4.94
C ALA A 433 -5.63 -11.86 4.05
N ILE A 434 -5.75 -10.60 4.47
CA ILE A 434 -6.59 -9.59 3.82
C ILE A 434 -5.75 -8.79 2.81
N LEU A 435 -6.29 -8.62 1.60
CA LEU A 435 -5.78 -7.70 0.61
C LEU A 435 -6.77 -6.56 0.42
N LEU A 436 -6.31 -5.33 0.61
CA LEU A 436 -7.09 -4.13 0.38
C LEU A 436 -6.23 -3.05 -0.28
N GLY A 437 -6.86 -2.08 -0.93
CA GLY A 437 -6.09 -1.00 -1.55
C GLY A 437 -6.92 0.13 -2.11
N GLU A 438 -6.20 1.17 -2.52
CA GLU A 438 -6.76 2.38 -3.10
C GLU A 438 -6.94 2.23 -4.61
N GLY A 439 -8.13 1.81 -5.00
CA GLY A 439 -8.48 1.60 -6.40
C GLY A 439 -8.92 2.87 -7.12
N TRP A 440 -8.23 4.00 -6.93
CA TRP A 440 -8.55 5.28 -7.58
C TRP A 440 -8.29 5.24 -9.09
N GLU A 441 -9.04 6.04 -9.82
CA GLU A 441 -8.75 6.32 -11.23
C GLU A 441 -7.59 7.31 -11.33
N LEU A 442 -6.43 6.81 -11.80
CA LEU A 442 -5.20 7.58 -11.92
C LEU A 442 -4.75 7.65 -13.38
N ASN A 443 -4.14 8.78 -13.75
CA ASN A 443 -3.75 9.06 -15.14
C ASN A 443 -2.40 8.40 -15.49
N THR A 444 -2.34 7.08 -15.46
CA THR A 444 -1.19 6.30 -15.93
C THR A 444 -1.49 5.70 -17.31
N PRO A 445 -0.51 5.57 -18.22
CA PRO A 445 -0.71 5.05 -19.59
C PRO A 445 -0.88 3.52 -19.63
N LEU A 446 -1.74 2.99 -18.78
CA LEU A 446 -2.26 1.64 -18.81
C LEU A 446 -3.72 1.70 -19.24
N GLN A 447 -4.18 0.74 -20.05
CA GLN A 447 -5.59 0.68 -20.48
C GLN A 447 -6.51 0.59 -19.27
N THR A 448 -7.61 1.35 -19.29
CA THR A 448 -8.56 1.46 -18.16
C THR A 448 -9.06 0.11 -17.66
N ASP A 449 -9.33 -0.83 -18.57
CA ASP A 449 -9.83 -2.17 -18.24
C ASP A 449 -8.76 -3.13 -17.67
N ARG A 450 -7.49 -2.71 -17.68
CA ARG A 450 -6.34 -3.42 -17.08
C ARG A 450 -5.91 -2.84 -15.73
N LYS A 451 -6.35 -1.62 -15.36
CA LYS A 451 -5.99 -0.97 -14.09
C LYS A 451 -6.72 -1.61 -12.91
N ALA A 452 -6.04 -1.77 -11.78
CA ALA A 452 -6.63 -2.30 -10.55
C ALA A 452 -7.48 -1.25 -9.82
N MET A 453 -8.45 -0.66 -10.55
CA MET A 453 -9.36 0.36 -10.06
C MET A 453 -10.66 -0.23 -9.52
N ILE A 454 -11.34 0.52 -8.66
CA ILE A 454 -12.62 0.13 -8.06
C ILE A 454 -13.71 -0.24 -9.10
N ILE A 455 -13.71 0.43 -10.26
CA ILE A 455 -14.64 0.10 -11.36
C ILE A 455 -14.42 -1.30 -11.92
N ASN A 456 -13.21 -1.83 -11.78
CA ASN A 456 -12.80 -3.17 -12.21
C ASN A 456 -12.82 -4.19 -11.06
N ALA A 457 -13.33 -3.85 -9.87
CA ALA A 457 -13.34 -4.72 -8.68
C ALA A 457 -13.90 -6.12 -8.95
N LYS A 458 -14.87 -6.24 -9.86
CA LYS A 458 -15.46 -7.53 -10.27
C LYS A 458 -14.47 -8.47 -10.96
N LYS A 459 -13.34 -7.94 -11.49
CA LYS A 459 -12.25 -8.73 -12.09
C LYS A 459 -11.23 -9.21 -11.05
N MET A 460 -11.35 -8.72 -9.81
CA MET A 460 -10.42 -8.98 -8.70
C MET A 460 -11.16 -9.51 -7.47
N PRO A 461 -11.78 -10.70 -7.55
CA PRO A 461 -12.50 -11.27 -6.42
C PRO A 461 -11.55 -11.55 -5.25
N GLY A 462 -11.99 -11.23 -4.03
CA GLY A 462 -11.20 -11.42 -2.82
C GLY A 462 -10.17 -10.31 -2.52
N ILE A 463 -10.15 -9.24 -3.31
CA ILE A 463 -9.42 -7.99 -3.02
C ILE A 463 -10.45 -6.93 -2.64
N ALA A 464 -10.21 -6.25 -1.52
CA ALA A 464 -11.06 -5.19 -1.00
C ALA A 464 -10.56 -3.80 -1.43
N PHE A 465 -11.48 -2.85 -1.50
CA PHE A 465 -11.21 -1.49 -1.98
C PHE A 465 -11.69 -0.46 -0.96
N PHE A 466 -10.89 0.56 -0.70
CA PHE A 466 -11.35 1.75 -0.01
C PHE A 466 -12.54 2.33 -0.76
N ASN A 467 -13.68 2.43 -0.08
CA ASN A 467 -14.95 2.78 -0.70
C ASN A 467 -15.27 4.26 -0.45
N ASP A 468 -14.90 5.11 -1.39
CA ASP A 468 -15.13 6.55 -1.33
C ASP A 468 -16.62 6.91 -1.39
N MET A 469 -17.47 6.08 -2.02
CA MET A 469 -18.92 6.28 -1.99
C MET A 469 -19.47 6.16 -0.54
N VAL A 470 -18.95 5.22 0.25
CA VAL A 470 -19.31 5.09 1.68
C VAL A 470 -18.85 6.33 2.43
N ARG A 471 -17.59 6.72 2.28
CA ARG A 471 -17.01 7.92 2.91
C ARG A 471 -17.85 9.16 2.60
N ASP A 472 -18.12 9.40 1.32
CA ASP A 472 -18.79 10.62 0.86
C ASP A 472 -20.30 10.62 1.18
N SER A 473 -20.93 9.46 1.27
CA SER A 473 -22.33 9.37 1.73
C SER A 473 -22.48 9.73 3.21
N ILE A 474 -21.49 9.47 4.04
CA ILE A 474 -21.52 9.67 5.48
C ILE A 474 -20.90 11.02 5.87
N LYS A 475 -19.67 11.30 5.43
CA LYS A 475 -18.85 12.48 5.74
C LYS A 475 -19.08 13.64 4.78
N GLY A 476 -19.39 13.36 3.50
CA GLY A 476 -19.35 14.29 2.38
C GLY A 476 -17.99 14.27 1.67
N SER A 477 -17.95 14.84 0.47
CA SER A 477 -16.78 14.83 -0.41
C SER A 477 -15.51 15.34 0.29
N THR A 478 -14.41 14.69 0.03
CA THR A 478 -13.08 15.11 0.50
C THR A 478 -12.57 16.31 -0.28
N PHE A 479 -12.89 16.39 -1.58
CA PHE A 479 -12.44 17.47 -2.48
C PHE A 479 -13.31 18.73 -2.40
N ASN A 480 -14.53 18.63 -1.83
CA ASN A 480 -15.34 19.77 -1.50
C ASN A 480 -15.58 19.81 0.00
N LEU A 481 -14.81 20.62 0.71
CA LEU A 481 -14.83 20.70 2.17
C LEU A 481 -16.19 21.10 2.75
N PHE A 482 -17.03 21.80 1.98
CA PHE A 482 -18.36 22.23 2.41
C PHE A 482 -19.47 21.23 2.05
N ASP A 483 -19.18 20.18 1.26
CA ASP A 483 -20.13 19.10 1.04
C ASP A 483 -20.35 18.31 2.33
N ARG A 484 -21.61 18.05 2.64
CA ARG A 484 -22.03 17.34 3.85
C ARG A 484 -22.58 15.96 3.49
N GLY A 485 -22.12 14.97 4.20
CA GLY A 485 -22.72 13.64 4.19
C GLY A 485 -23.93 13.53 5.11
N PHE A 486 -24.49 12.33 5.19
CA PHE A 486 -25.65 12.06 6.02
C PHE A 486 -25.40 12.41 7.50
N SER A 487 -24.27 12.01 8.09
CA SER A 487 -23.96 12.28 9.50
C SER A 487 -23.88 13.79 9.79
N LEU A 488 -23.57 14.61 8.78
CA LEU A 488 -23.49 16.07 8.89
C LEU A 488 -24.83 16.78 8.52
N GLY A 489 -25.94 16.05 8.57
CA GLY A 489 -27.30 16.58 8.43
C GLY A 489 -27.78 16.72 6.99
N ASN A 490 -27.11 16.14 6.01
CA ASN A 490 -27.57 16.15 4.61
C ASN A 490 -28.66 15.10 4.38
N THR A 491 -29.92 15.55 4.30
CA THR A 491 -31.09 14.69 4.12
C THR A 491 -31.21 14.07 2.72
N HIS A 492 -30.44 14.55 1.74
CA HIS A 492 -30.44 14.02 0.37
C HIS A 492 -29.48 12.81 0.21
N LYS A 493 -28.67 12.49 1.21
CA LYS A 493 -27.71 11.37 1.17
C LYS A 493 -28.30 10.02 1.60
N THR A 494 -29.58 9.94 1.96
CA THR A 494 -30.22 8.71 2.49
C THR A 494 -30.15 7.54 1.53
N GLN A 495 -30.35 7.76 0.22
CA GLN A 495 -30.23 6.68 -0.78
C GLN A 495 -28.80 6.19 -0.95
N ALA A 496 -27.82 7.10 -0.95
CA ALA A 496 -26.40 6.73 -1.01
C ALA A 496 -26.00 5.97 0.28
N LEU A 497 -26.52 6.38 1.45
CA LEU A 497 -26.31 5.69 2.70
C LEU A 497 -26.88 4.26 2.69
N LYS A 498 -28.10 4.08 2.15
CA LYS A 498 -28.70 2.75 1.99
C LYS A 498 -27.80 1.82 1.16
N GLN A 499 -27.26 2.30 0.05
CA GLN A 499 -26.31 1.57 -0.78
C GLN A 499 -25.05 1.21 0.02
N SER A 500 -24.51 2.15 0.80
CA SER A 500 -23.35 1.96 1.66
C SER A 500 -23.59 0.88 2.73
N LEU A 501 -24.75 0.95 3.41
CA LEU A 501 -25.14 0.00 4.44
C LEU A 501 -25.34 -1.42 3.92
N SER A 502 -25.67 -1.58 2.62
CA SER A 502 -25.79 -2.89 1.97
C SER A 502 -24.46 -3.44 1.45
N GLY A 503 -23.31 -2.88 1.83
CA GLY A 503 -21.99 -3.33 1.38
C GLY A 503 -21.68 -2.96 -0.06
N SER A 504 -22.35 -1.94 -0.60
CA SER A 504 -22.18 -1.43 -1.97
C SER A 504 -22.32 -2.50 -3.07
N ILE A 505 -23.09 -3.55 -2.81
CA ILE A 505 -23.46 -4.60 -3.77
C ILE A 505 -24.64 -4.18 -4.65
N ASN A 506 -24.99 -4.95 -5.67
CA ASN A 506 -26.26 -4.80 -6.41
C ASN A 506 -27.44 -5.21 -5.51
N PHE A 507 -27.81 -4.35 -4.58
CA PHE A 507 -28.87 -4.61 -3.60
C PHE A 507 -30.25 -4.26 -4.16
N ASP A 508 -30.38 -3.08 -4.74
CA ASP A 508 -31.58 -2.57 -5.35
C ASP A 508 -31.43 -2.55 -6.87
N PRO A 509 -32.45 -2.96 -7.67
CA PRO A 509 -32.39 -2.92 -9.14
C PRO A 509 -32.10 -1.52 -9.72
N HIS A 510 -32.46 -0.46 -8.98
CA HIS A 510 -32.23 0.93 -9.39
C HIS A 510 -30.82 1.43 -9.10
N PHE A 511 -30.00 0.67 -8.33
CA PHE A 511 -28.63 1.02 -7.96
C PHE A 511 -27.64 0.00 -8.46
N LYS A 512 -26.75 0.44 -9.34
CA LYS A 512 -25.61 -0.38 -9.77
C LYS A 512 -24.59 -0.46 -8.64
N GLY A 513 -24.44 -1.62 -8.03
CA GLY A 513 -23.41 -1.86 -7.01
C GLY A 513 -21.99 -1.86 -7.60
N LEU A 514 -21.03 -1.44 -6.81
CA LEU A 514 -19.62 -1.46 -7.15
C LEU A 514 -19.06 -2.89 -7.11
N PHE A 515 -19.48 -3.67 -6.13
CA PHE A 515 -18.88 -4.94 -5.77
C PHE A 515 -19.78 -6.15 -6.06
N LEU A 516 -19.15 -7.31 -6.20
CA LEU A 516 -19.85 -8.60 -6.26
C LEU A 516 -20.30 -9.01 -4.86
N GLU A 517 -19.41 -8.86 -3.88
CA GLU A 517 -19.61 -9.29 -2.50
C GLU A 517 -19.22 -8.17 -1.51
N PRO A 518 -19.83 -8.13 -0.31
CA PRO A 518 -19.51 -7.12 0.69
C PRO A 518 -18.06 -7.21 1.21
N THR A 519 -17.40 -8.34 1.03
CA THR A 519 -16.00 -8.56 1.36
C THR A 519 -15.04 -7.68 0.56
N GLN A 520 -15.52 -7.02 -0.50
CA GLN A 520 -14.75 -6.08 -1.31
C GLN A 520 -14.89 -4.62 -0.87
N SER A 521 -15.80 -4.30 0.05
CA SER A 521 -16.04 -2.93 0.53
C SER A 521 -15.31 -2.66 1.83
N VAL A 522 -14.28 -1.80 1.81
CA VAL A 522 -13.67 -1.21 3.00
C VAL A 522 -14.43 0.07 3.34
N ASN A 523 -15.14 0.04 4.45
CA ASN A 523 -16.00 1.13 4.89
C ASN A 523 -15.24 2.04 5.84
N TYR A 524 -15.08 3.31 5.49
CA TYR A 524 -14.35 4.28 6.27
C TYR A 524 -14.95 5.69 6.16
N VAL A 525 -14.62 6.58 7.08
CA VAL A 525 -14.95 8.02 7.01
C VAL A 525 -13.71 8.89 7.06
N GLU A 526 -12.62 8.38 7.60
CA GLU A 526 -11.32 9.03 7.64
C GLU A 526 -10.18 8.00 7.64
N SER A 527 -9.01 8.43 7.21
CA SER A 527 -7.74 7.72 7.25
C SER A 527 -6.63 8.73 7.59
N HIS A 528 -5.37 8.32 7.48
CA HIS A 528 -4.25 9.26 7.62
C HIS A 528 -4.30 10.40 6.58
N ASP A 529 -4.84 10.12 5.38
CA ASP A 529 -4.99 11.09 4.28
C ASP A 529 -6.17 12.02 4.49
N ASN A 530 -5.99 13.27 4.06
CA ASN A 530 -6.97 14.35 4.08
C ASN A 530 -7.40 14.75 5.51
N HIS A 531 -8.40 15.62 5.61
CA HIS A 531 -8.91 16.06 6.91
C HIS A 531 -9.52 14.89 7.70
N THR A 532 -9.23 14.81 8.99
CA THR A 532 -10.02 13.98 9.90
C THR A 532 -11.49 14.40 9.86
N MET A 533 -12.39 13.55 10.33
CA MET A 533 -13.82 13.91 10.43
C MET A 533 -14.01 15.14 11.31
N TRP A 534 -13.25 15.20 12.43
CA TRP A 534 -13.30 16.32 13.37
C TRP A 534 -12.85 17.64 12.74
N ASP A 535 -11.75 17.62 12.00
CA ASP A 535 -11.21 18.83 11.34
C ASP A 535 -12.11 19.30 10.20
N LYS A 536 -12.67 18.38 9.41
CA LYS A 536 -13.66 18.74 8.40
C LYS A 536 -14.89 19.39 9.02
N MET A 537 -15.39 18.88 10.14
CA MET A 537 -16.56 19.48 10.84
C MET A 537 -16.26 20.89 11.33
N ALA A 538 -15.04 21.18 11.74
CA ALA A 538 -14.66 22.53 12.13
C ALA A 538 -14.80 23.54 10.98
N LEU A 539 -14.75 23.09 9.73
CA LEU A 539 -14.94 23.92 8.54
C LEU A 539 -16.40 23.95 8.08
N CYS A 540 -17.00 22.78 7.83
CA CYS A 540 -18.30 22.71 7.15
C CYS A 540 -19.52 22.89 8.06
N VAL A 541 -19.39 22.67 9.38
CA VAL A 541 -20.42 22.85 10.40
C VAL A 541 -19.90 23.65 11.60
N SER A 542 -19.07 24.67 11.34
CA SER A 542 -18.42 25.51 12.37
C SER A 542 -19.39 26.21 13.31
N HIS A 543 -20.64 26.42 12.89
CA HIS A 543 -21.72 27.02 13.68
C HIS A 543 -22.30 26.09 14.74
N GLU A 544 -22.01 24.77 14.67
CA GLU A 544 -22.47 23.79 15.64
C GLU A 544 -21.52 23.72 16.84
N ASP A 545 -22.08 23.56 18.01
CA ASP A 545 -21.30 23.38 19.23
C ASP A 545 -20.51 22.06 19.27
N GLU A 546 -19.60 21.93 20.23
CA GLU A 546 -18.75 20.75 20.36
C GLU A 546 -19.56 19.47 20.58
N LYS A 547 -20.65 19.51 21.34
CA LYS A 547 -21.48 18.33 21.64
C LYS A 547 -22.21 17.84 20.39
N ILE A 548 -22.72 18.75 19.58
CA ILE A 548 -23.38 18.39 18.31
C ILE A 548 -22.35 17.74 17.38
N ARG A 549 -21.15 18.30 17.25
CA ARG A 549 -20.08 17.71 16.44
C ARG A 549 -19.65 16.33 16.95
N GLN A 550 -19.56 16.13 18.26
CA GLN A 550 -19.32 14.80 18.86
C GLN A 550 -20.41 13.82 18.43
N SER A 551 -21.68 14.18 18.57
CA SER A 551 -22.81 13.31 18.17
C SER A 551 -22.75 12.96 16.67
N ARG A 552 -22.38 13.91 15.81
CA ARG A 552 -22.20 13.68 14.37
C ARG A 552 -21.11 12.67 14.06
N GLN A 553 -19.95 12.77 14.72
CA GLN A 553 -18.86 11.80 14.52
C GLN A 553 -19.21 10.44 15.11
N MET A 554 -19.89 10.41 16.26
CA MET A 554 -20.40 9.17 16.84
C MET A 554 -21.38 8.48 15.90
N LEU A 555 -22.31 9.23 15.28
CA LEU A 555 -23.21 8.70 14.25
C LEU A 555 -22.44 8.15 13.04
N ALA A 556 -21.45 8.90 12.53
CA ALA A 556 -20.64 8.47 11.40
C ALA A 556 -19.90 7.15 11.66
N THR A 557 -19.23 7.04 12.80
CA THR A 557 -18.50 5.83 13.19
C THR A 557 -19.44 4.65 13.48
N SER A 558 -20.62 4.92 14.07
CA SER A 558 -21.66 3.89 14.27
C SER A 558 -22.14 3.31 12.94
N ILE A 559 -22.32 4.14 11.92
CA ILE A 559 -22.70 3.69 10.56
C ILE A 559 -21.63 2.74 10.02
N ILE A 560 -20.34 3.10 10.11
CA ILE A 560 -19.22 2.26 9.63
C ILE A 560 -19.22 0.89 10.34
N LEU A 561 -19.38 0.88 11.67
CA LEU A 561 -19.31 -0.34 12.46
C LEU A 561 -20.54 -1.26 12.27
N LEU A 562 -21.70 -0.71 11.91
CA LEU A 562 -22.95 -1.47 11.76
C LEU A 562 -23.33 -1.74 10.29
N ALA A 563 -22.59 -1.19 9.32
CA ALA A 563 -22.77 -1.48 7.89
C ALA A 563 -22.21 -2.86 7.51
N GLN A 564 -22.74 -3.42 6.41
CA GLN A 564 -22.16 -4.59 5.74
C GLN A 564 -20.84 -4.20 5.05
N GLY A 565 -19.86 -5.07 5.07
CA GLY A 565 -18.51 -4.81 4.57
C GLY A 565 -17.45 -4.88 5.67
N ILE A 566 -16.27 -4.34 5.41
CA ILE A 566 -15.11 -4.34 6.29
C ILE A 566 -14.98 -2.95 6.94
N PRO A 567 -15.24 -2.78 8.23
CA PRO A 567 -15.02 -1.50 8.91
C PRO A 567 -13.52 -1.18 9.02
N PHE A 568 -13.20 0.07 8.73
CA PHE A 568 -11.87 0.64 8.83
C PHE A 568 -11.92 1.91 9.69
N LEU A 569 -11.06 1.99 10.68
CA LEU A 569 -10.99 3.08 11.65
C LEU A 569 -9.58 3.69 11.63
N HIS A 570 -9.49 5.00 11.47
CA HIS A 570 -8.26 5.75 11.70
C HIS A 570 -7.97 5.81 13.21
N ALA A 571 -6.73 5.54 13.62
CA ALA A 571 -6.34 5.55 15.03
C ALA A 571 -6.62 6.91 15.68
N GLY A 572 -7.49 6.89 16.69
CA GLY A 572 -7.96 8.09 17.38
C GLY A 572 -9.31 8.64 16.89
N GLN A 573 -9.90 8.04 15.85
CA GLN A 573 -11.24 8.40 15.40
C GLN A 573 -12.27 8.28 16.54
N GLU A 574 -12.10 7.31 17.42
CA GLU A 574 -12.98 7.00 18.54
C GLU A 574 -12.96 8.05 19.67
N PHE A 575 -11.96 8.94 19.67
CA PHE A 575 -11.90 10.10 20.57
C PHE A 575 -11.72 11.43 19.81
N PHE A 576 -12.22 11.46 18.55
CA PHE A 576 -12.29 12.68 17.73
C PHE A 576 -10.91 13.26 17.40
N ARG A 577 -9.99 12.43 16.90
CA ARG A 577 -8.64 12.85 16.52
C ARG A 577 -8.67 14.10 15.65
N THR A 578 -7.77 15.04 15.93
CA THR A 578 -7.54 16.23 15.15
C THR A 578 -6.08 16.29 14.71
N LYS A 579 -5.85 16.67 13.49
CA LYS A 579 -4.54 17.07 12.95
C LYS A 579 -4.44 18.59 12.84
N LYS A 580 -5.19 19.31 13.68
CA LYS A 580 -5.21 20.77 13.78
C LYS A 580 -5.58 21.46 12.46
N GLY A 581 -6.37 20.78 11.62
CA GLY A 581 -6.80 21.27 10.32
C GLY A 581 -5.86 20.97 9.17
N GLU A 582 -4.72 20.30 9.41
CA GLU A 582 -3.82 19.87 8.35
C GLU A 582 -4.39 18.69 7.57
N GLU A 583 -4.64 18.88 6.28
CA GLU A 583 -5.18 17.81 5.43
C GLU A 583 -4.10 16.85 4.93
N ASN A 584 -2.87 17.36 4.74
CA ASN A 584 -1.74 16.62 4.24
C ASN A 584 -0.56 16.76 5.21
N SER A 585 -0.64 16.05 6.32
CA SER A 585 0.29 16.17 7.45
C SER A 585 1.54 15.28 7.33
N TYR A 586 1.88 14.79 6.13
CA TYR A 586 2.95 13.79 5.93
C TYR A 586 4.35 14.24 6.35
N LYS A 587 4.58 15.55 6.46
CA LYS A 587 5.82 16.19 6.97
C LYS A 587 5.58 17.08 8.17
N SER A 588 4.36 17.11 8.70
CA SER A 588 4.04 17.91 9.86
C SER A 588 4.69 17.34 11.13
N PRO A 589 5.01 18.14 12.14
CA PRO A 589 5.67 17.65 13.33
C PRO A 589 4.81 16.69 14.14
N ASP A 590 5.44 15.92 15.03
CA ASP A 590 4.77 14.98 15.93
C ASP A 590 3.55 15.60 16.63
N SER A 591 3.64 16.85 17.07
CA SER A 591 2.53 17.54 17.75
C SER A 591 1.24 17.71 16.93
N VAL A 592 1.31 17.51 15.60
CA VAL A 592 0.16 17.45 14.71
C VAL A 592 -0.30 16.00 14.51
N ASN A 593 0.67 15.08 14.41
CA ASN A 593 0.43 13.69 13.99
C ASN A 593 0.23 12.71 15.15
N TRP A 594 0.80 12.96 16.32
CA TRP A 594 0.76 12.00 17.42
C TRP A 594 -0.65 11.58 17.84
N PHE A 595 -0.73 10.37 18.37
CA PHE A 595 -1.92 9.86 19.04
C PHE A 595 -2.09 10.58 20.39
N ASP A 596 -3.12 11.41 20.50
CA ASP A 596 -3.32 12.28 21.68
C ASP A 596 -3.97 11.51 22.83
N TRP A 597 -3.13 10.97 23.72
CA TRP A 597 -3.56 10.19 24.87
C TRP A 597 -4.35 11.01 25.90
N GLU A 598 -4.12 12.32 26.00
CA GLU A 598 -4.93 13.21 26.87
C GLU A 598 -6.33 13.38 26.30
N ARG A 599 -6.42 13.52 24.99
CA ARG A 599 -7.72 13.60 24.30
C ARG A 599 -8.50 12.29 24.42
N LYS A 600 -7.83 11.14 24.32
CA LYS A 600 -8.41 9.83 24.61
C LYS A 600 -8.99 9.75 26.01
N GLN A 601 -8.30 10.28 27.01
CA GLN A 601 -8.78 10.31 28.39
C GLN A 601 -9.97 11.27 28.56
N LYS A 602 -9.91 12.45 27.91
CA LYS A 602 -11.01 13.44 27.91
C LYS A 602 -12.33 12.83 27.40
N TYR A 603 -12.24 11.99 26.37
CA TYR A 603 -13.41 11.39 25.69
C TYR A 603 -13.55 9.89 25.98
N SER A 604 -13.21 9.48 27.19
CA SER A 604 -13.24 8.06 27.58
C SER A 604 -14.64 7.42 27.52
N ASN A 605 -15.71 8.18 27.73
CA ASN A 605 -17.08 7.68 27.59
C ASN A 605 -17.43 7.32 26.15
N GLU A 606 -16.96 8.13 25.18
CA GLU A 606 -17.16 7.90 23.77
C GLU A 606 -16.32 6.71 23.30
N VAL A 607 -15.10 6.55 23.83
CA VAL A 607 -14.29 5.35 23.58
C VAL A 607 -15.02 4.09 24.07
N GLU A 608 -15.61 4.10 25.28
CA GLU A 608 -16.40 2.97 25.79
C GLU A 608 -17.64 2.69 24.92
N TYR A 609 -18.28 3.72 24.38
CA TYR A 609 -19.37 3.54 23.42
C TYR A 609 -18.89 2.77 22.16
N PHE A 610 -17.76 3.15 21.59
CA PHE A 610 -17.23 2.47 20.40
C PHE A 610 -16.76 1.05 20.69
N LYS A 611 -16.12 0.81 21.84
CA LYS A 611 -15.83 -0.57 22.32
C LYS A 611 -17.11 -1.41 22.35
N GLY A 612 -18.19 -0.85 22.88
CA GLY A 612 -19.49 -1.52 22.91
C GLY A 612 -20.05 -1.83 21.52
N LEU A 613 -19.95 -0.92 20.56
CA LEU A 613 -20.36 -1.15 19.16
C LEU A 613 -19.53 -2.22 18.47
N ILE A 614 -18.21 -2.21 18.67
CA ILE A 614 -17.30 -3.25 18.16
C ILE A 614 -17.71 -4.62 18.73
N GLN A 615 -17.96 -4.69 20.02
CA GLN A 615 -18.42 -5.91 20.68
C GLN A 615 -19.80 -6.35 20.15
N LEU A 616 -20.73 -5.42 19.92
CA LEU A 616 -22.04 -5.71 19.32
C LEU A 616 -21.89 -6.32 17.93
N ARG A 617 -21.08 -5.71 17.05
CA ARG A 617 -20.78 -6.26 15.73
C ARG A 617 -20.19 -7.67 15.81
N LYS A 618 -19.25 -7.91 16.73
CA LYS A 618 -18.61 -9.23 16.91
C LYS A 618 -19.60 -10.27 17.47
N SER A 619 -20.56 -9.86 18.29
CA SER A 619 -21.50 -10.76 18.95
C SER A 619 -22.58 -11.32 18.02
N HIS A 620 -22.85 -10.69 16.88
CA HIS A 620 -23.91 -11.12 15.97
C HIS A 620 -23.48 -11.07 14.49
N GLY A 621 -23.49 -12.23 13.82
CA GLY A 621 -23.04 -12.38 12.45
C GLY A 621 -23.85 -11.60 11.40
N ALA A 622 -25.09 -11.19 11.72
CA ALA A 622 -25.92 -10.42 10.80
C ALA A 622 -25.37 -9.02 10.47
N PHE A 623 -24.47 -8.46 11.29
CA PHE A 623 -23.78 -7.21 10.98
C PHE A 623 -22.61 -7.38 10.01
N ARG A 624 -22.27 -8.62 9.64
CA ARG A 624 -21.06 -8.97 8.90
C ARG A 624 -21.27 -10.16 7.98
N PHE A 625 -22.35 -10.11 7.18
CA PHE A 625 -22.57 -11.07 6.10
C PHE A 625 -21.41 -11.07 5.14
N SER A 626 -21.04 -12.23 4.64
CA SER A 626 -19.94 -12.40 3.70
C SER A 626 -20.38 -12.47 2.25
N THR A 627 -21.67 -12.63 2.00
CA THR A 627 -22.22 -12.78 0.66
C THR A 627 -23.36 -11.80 0.36
N SER A 628 -23.45 -11.41 -0.90
CA SER A 628 -24.54 -10.59 -1.42
C SER A 628 -25.91 -11.29 -1.30
N LEU A 629 -25.92 -12.63 -1.35
CA LEU A 629 -27.15 -13.42 -1.18
C LEU A 629 -27.70 -13.30 0.25
N GLU A 630 -26.85 -13.37 1.28
CA GLU A 630 -27.26 -13.19 2.67
C GLU A 630 -27.83 -11.78 2.89
N ILE A 631 -27.17 -10.75 2.36
CA ILE A 631 -27.66 -9.36 2.48
C ILE A 631 -29.04 -9.22 1.84
N LYS A 632 -29.22 -9.68 0.59
CA LYS A 632 -30.48 -9.59 -0.13
C LYS A 632 -31.62 -10.36 0.56
N LYS A 633 -31.30 -11.45 1.22
CA LYS A 633 -32.27 -12.29 1.93
C LYS A 633 -32.73 -11.65 3.24
N HIS A 634 -31.82 -11.05 3.98
CA HIS A 634 -32.04 -10.71 5.37
C HIS A 634 -32.18 -9.20 5.65
N LEU A 635 -31.61 -8.32 4.79
CA LEU A 635 -31.62 -6.87 4.98
C LEU A 635 -32.80 -6.21 4.27
N THR A 636 -33.52 -5.34 4.98
CA THR A 636 -34.58 -4.48 4.43
C THR A 636 -34.50 -3.09 5.05
N PHE A 637 -35.14 -2.11 4.40
CA PHE A 637 -35.17 -0.72 4.85
C PHE A 637 -36.63 -0.26 5.01
N PRO A 638 -37.30 -0.54 6.14
CA PRO A 638 -38.73 -0.25 6.31
C PRO A 638 -39.06 1.23 6.47
N ILE A 639 -38.10 2.07 6.91
CA ILE A 639 -38.30 3.52 7.01
C ILE A 639 -37.13 4.22 6.32
N GLU A 640 -37.44 5.05 5.33
CA GLU A 640 -36.53 5.88 4.58
C GLU A 640 -37.06 7.32 4.57
N LYS A 641 -36.66 8.13 5.54
CA LYS A 641 -36.89 9.59 5.56
C LYS A 641 -35.54 10.27 5.32
N GLY A 642 -35.53 11.50 4.84
CA GLY A 642 -34.27 12.22 4.57
C GLY A 642 -33.32 12.31 5.80
N HIS A 643 -33.87 12.42 6.97
CA HIS A 643 -33.13 12.56 8.23
C HIS A 643 -33.11 11.27 9.08
N LEU A 644 -33.83 10.21 8.68
CA LEU A 644 -33.91 8.96 9.44
C LEU A 644 -33.95 7.75 8.50
N LEU A 645 -33.05 6.80 8.73
CA LEU A 645 -33.01 5.53 8.02
C LEU A 645 -33.08 4.38 9.02
N MET A 646 -34.05 3.46 8.83
CA MET A 646 -34.15 2.23 9.58
C MET A 646 -33.72 1.05 8.71
N CYS A 647 -32.76 0.29 9.21
CA CYS A 647 -32.36 -1.02 8.65
C CYS A 647 -33.01 -2.10 9.51
N ARG A 648 -33.53 -3.15 8.87
CA ARG A 648 -34.03 -4.35 9.55
C ARG A 648 -33.34 -5.58 9.01
N LEU A 649 -32.78 -6.38 9.92
CA LEU A 649 -32.19 -7.67 9.65
C LEU A 649 -33.17 -8.74 10.16
N ASN A 650 -33.73 -9.52 9.22
CA ASN A 650 -34.81 -10.49 9.49
C ASN A 650 -34.28 -11.91 9.44
N ASP A 651 -34.89 -12.81 10.22
CA ASP A 651 -34.62 -14.26 10.22
C ASP A 651 -33.11 -14.58 10.42
N VAL A 652 -32.50 -13.86 11.38
CA VAL A 652 -31.05 -13.93 11.63
C VAL A 652 -30.67 -14.75 12.87
N LYS A 653 -31.56 -15.59 13.38
CA LYS A 653 -31.34 -16.43 14.57
C LYS A 653 -30.11 -17.33 14.45
N SER A 654 -29.81 -17.82 13.25
CA SER A 654 -28.64 -18.66 12.98
C SER A 654 -27.30 -17.91 13.09
N TYR A 655 -27.33 -16.60 13.11
CA TYR A 655 -26.14 -15.72 13.16
C TYR A 655 -25.82 -15.20 14.57
N GLY A 656 -26.74 -15.40 15.54
CA GLY A 656 -26.52 -14.92 16.90
C GLY A 656 -27.77 -14.98 17.81
N LYS A 657 -27.73 -14.21 18.88
CA LYS A 657 -28.73 -14.25 19.95
C LYS A 657 -30.13 -13.86 19.48
N TRP A 658 -30.27 -12.84 18.63
CA TRP A 658 -31.55 -12.27 18.20
C TRP A 658 -31.96 -12.81 16.83
N ASN A 659 -33.28 -12.99 16.64
CA ASN A 659 -33.87 -13.39 15.37
C ASN A 659 -34.09 -12.19 14.44
N GLN A 660 -34.32 -11.02 15.02
CA GLN A 660 -34.45 -9.79 14.29
C GLN A 660 -33.63 -8.67 14.96
N LEU A 661 -33.07 -7.82 14.14
CA LEU A 661 -32.36 -6.61 14.59
C LEU A 661 -32.88 -5.41 13.83
N LEU A 662 -33.10 -4.30 14.54
CA LEU A 662 -33.39 -2.99 13.96
C LEU A 662 -32.24 -2.07 14.27
N VAL A 663 -31.77 -1.34 13.25
CA VAL A 663 -30.77 -0.28 13.39
C VAL A 663 -31.36 1.00 12.83
N ILE A 664 -31.42 2.03 13.65
CA ILE A 664 -31.97 3.33 13.29
C ILE A 664 -30.85 4.36 13.34
N PHE A 665 -30.61 5.03 12.21
CA PHE A 665 -29.70 6.15 12.11
C PHE A 665 -30.49 7.44 11.91
N HIS A 666 -30.28 8.40 12.79
CA HIS A 666 -30.99 9.67 12.81
C HIS A 666 -30.01 10.85 12.80
N ASN A 667 -30.07 11.73 11.80
CA ASN A 667 -29.21 12.91 11.66
C ASN A 667 -29.90 14.23 11.98
N GLY A 668 -31.20 14.18 12.33
CA GLY A 668 -31.99 15.36 12.66
C GLY A 668 -31.68 15.92 14.06
N LEU A 669 -32.00 17.20 14.26
CA LEU A 669 -31.76 17.92 15.52
C LEU A 669 -32.96 17.82 16.54
N GLN A 670 -34.05 17.16 16.19
CA GLN A 670 -35.21 16.99 17.02
C GLN A 670 -35.43 15.51 17.34
N THR A 671 -35.98 15.22 18.52
CA THR A 671 -36.40 13.86 18.88
C THR A 671 -37.58 13.44 18.00
N GLU A 672 -37.56 12.20 17.51
CA GLU A 672 -38.62 11.62 16.66
C GLU A 672 -39.15 10.32 17.28
N THR A 673 -40.48 10.14 17.28
CA THR A 673 -41.10 8.86 17.68
C THR A 673 -41.16 7.96 16.44
N VAL A 674 -40.61 6.77 16.54
CA VAL A 674 -40.48 5.79 15.47
C VAL A 674 -41.31 4.57 15.80
N ALA A 675 -42.29 4.24 14.93
CA ALA A 675 -43.11 3.04 15.07
C ALA A 675 -42.30 1.79 14.82
N LEU A 676 -42.45 0.75 15.63
CA LEU A 676 -41.80 -0.54 15.49
C LEU A 676 -42.62 -1.46 14.57
N PRO A 677 -41.98 -2.44 13.87
CA PRO A 677 -42.64 -3.27 12.87
C PRO A 677 -43.76 -4.19 13.41
N ASN A 678 -43.77 -4.45 14.71
CA ASN A 678 -44.77 -5.29 15.37
C ASN A 678 -44.95 -4.87 16.83
N ASP A 679 -46.02 -5.41 17.47
CA ASP A 679 -46.36 -5.12 18.88
C ASP A 679 -45.57 -5.99 19.88
N SER A 680 -44.60 -6.77 19.46
CA SER A 680 -43.78 -7.60 20.34
C SER A 680 -42.74 -6.78 21.07
N GLU A 681 -42.17 -7.38 22.13
CA GLU A 681 -41.08 -6.74 22.89
C GLU A 681 -39.76 -6.77 22.11
N TRP A 682 -39.05 -5.63 22.17
CA TRP A 682 -37.72 -5.45 21.64
C TRP A 682 -36.76 -5.09 22.78
N ASP A 683 -35.65 -5.81 22.87
CA ASP A 683 -34.51 -5.46 23.72
C ASP A 683 -33.78 -4.23 23.17
N VAL A 684 -33.53 -3.24 24.04
CA VAL A 684 -32.78 -2.05 23.67
C VAL A 684 -31.27 -2.36 23.83
N LEU A 685 -30.55 -2.38 22.73
CA LEU A 685 -29.14 -2.74 22.69
C LEU A 685 -28.22 -1.50 22.59
N VAL A 686 -28.64 -0.49 21.84
CA VAL A 686 -27.93 0.80 21.72
C VAL A 686 -28.97 1.92 21.87
N TYR A 687 -28.74 2.79 22.85
CA TYR A 687 -29.58 3.94 23.11
C TYR A 687 -28.82 5.00 23.90
N GLU A 688 -29.00 6.28 23.58
CA GLU A 688 -28.34 7.42 24.24
C GLU A 688 -26.83 7.22 24.44
N ALA A 689 -26.16 6.83 23.35
CA ALA A 689 -24.71 6.56 23.33
C ALA A 689 -24.25 5.50 24.36
N LYS A 690 -25.10 4.56 24.71
CA LYS A 690 -24.77 3.42 25.56
C LYS A 690 -25.09 2.11 24.86
N VAL A 691 -24.25 1.12 25.07
CA VAL A 691 -24.42 -0.25 24.53
C VAL A 691 -24.70 -1.20 25.69
N SER A 692 -25.73 -2.02 25.56
CA SER A 692 -26.09 -3.02 26.56
C SER A 692 -26.38 -4.37 25.91
N PHE A 693 -25.74 -5.43 26.37
CA PHE A 693 -25.96 -6.82 25.92
C PHE A 693 -27.00 -7.57 26.79
N ASN A 694 -27.25 -7.07 27.98
CA ASN A 694 -28.26 -7.56 28.88
C ASN A 694 -29.42 -6.57 28.81
N ALA A 695 -30.58 -7.03 28.32
CA ALA A 695 -31.77 -6.20 28.15
C ALA A 695 -32.19 -5.55 29.48
N VAL A 696 -31.62 -4.37 29.74
CA VAL A 696 -32.03 -3.53 30.92
C VAL A 696 -33.33 -2.82 30.61
N GLN A 697 -33.58 -2.55 29.31
CA GLN A 697 -34.77 -1.84 28.83
C GLN A 697 -35.42 -2.61 27.68
N LYS A 698 -36.75 -2.65 27.67
CA LYS A 698 -37.56 -3.18 26.59
C LYS A 698 -38.55 -2.15 26.09
N VAL A 699 -38.84 -2.19 24.80
CA VAL A 699 -39.81 -1.29 24.16
C VAL A 699 -40.81 -2.07 23.33
N LYS A 700 -42.03 -1.50 23.16
CA LYS A 700 -43.11 -2.05 22.32
C LYS A 700 -43.74 -0.94 21.52
N LYS A 701 -44.24 -1.26 20.32
CA LYS A 701 -44.97 -0.38 19.43
C LYS A 701 -44.16 0.79 18.87
N GLU A 702 -43.48 1.53 19.69
CA GLU A 702 -42.72 2.71 19.30
C GLU A 702 -41.50 2.95 20.17
N ILE A 703 -40.54 3.73 19.68
CA ILE A 703 -39.39 4.20 20.44
C ILE A 703 -39.12 5.67 20.12
N MET A 704 -38.72 6.45 21.11
CA MET A 704 -38.21 7.79 20.91
C MET A 704 -36.73 7.71 20.47
N VAL A 705 -36.42 8.34 19.36
CA VAL A 705 -35.06 8.42 18.82
C VAL A 705 -34.56 9.85 19.01
N GLY A 706 -33.53 10.01 19.81
CA GLY A 706 -32.95 11.32 20.13
C GLY A 706 -32.28 11.98 18.91
N PRO A 707 -31.93 13.25 19.02
CA PRO A 707 -31.23 13.98 17.95
C PRO A 707 -29.86 13.36 17.69
N ILE A 708 -29.46 13.30 16.44
CA ILE A 708 -28.15 12.83 15.93
C ILE A 708 -27.70 11.56 16.68
N SER A 709 -28.40 10.46 16.49
CA SER A 709 -28.20 9.25 17.27
C SER A 709 -28.32 7.97 16.47
N THR A 710 -27.79 6.90 17.05
CA THR A 710 -27.96 5.52 16.61
C THR A 710 -28.74 4.75 17.66
N VAL A 711 -29.77 4.01 17.24
CA VAL A 711 -30.51 3.09 18.08
C VAL A 711 -30.43 1.69 17.52
N VAL A 712 -30.16 0.70 18.34
CA VAL A 712 -30.21 -0.72 17.96
C VAL A 712 -31.15 -1.48 18.88
N LEU A 713 -32.05 -2.24 18.28
CA LEU A 713 -33.00 -3.09 18.99
C LEU A 713 -32.84 -4.54 18.50
N GLY A 714 -33.03 -5.49 19.43
CA GLY A 714 -33.00 -6.92 19.14
C GLY A 714 -34.29 -7.62 19.60
N GLN A 715 -34.78 -8.58 18.80
CA GLN A 715 -35.95 -9.40 19.13
C GLN A 715 -35.59 -10.89 18.98
N TYR A 716 -36.04 -11.70 19.94
CA TYR A 716 -35.81 -13.17 19.96
C TYR A 716 -36.61 -13.93 18.91
#